data_4aa862de1e936d424d939a9376d28770
#
_entry.id   4aa862de1e936d424d939a9376d28770
#
_cell.length_a   1.000
_cell.length_b   1.000
_cell.length_c   1.000
_cell.angle_alpha   90.00
_cell.angle_beta   90.00
_cell.angle_gamma   90.00
#
_symmetry.space_group_name_H-M   'P 1'
#
loop_
_entity.id
_entity.type
_entity.pdbx_description
1 polymer ?
#
loop_
_entity_poly.entity_id
_entity_poly.type
_entity_poly.pdbx_seq_one_letter_code
_entity_poly.pdbx_strand_id
1 'polypeptide(L)'
;MKQNKLADQLQICQHKLKSNLKKKFQCVFEGIAKAGNPTFLNDIYTDLYITKGGTGEVNDEHEVRQIETISRKPKIPETTIKPGDIFKSSPGIDKTIRTVLTKGVAGIGKTVLTQKFTLDWAEDKANQDIQLTFPFTFRELNVLKEKKFSLMDLVHHFFTEIKETGICRFEDFQVVFILAGLDECRLLLDFHKTEILTDVNEPATVDMLLTNLIKGNLLPSANLWITTRPAAASQIPPECVDMVTEVRGFTDLQKEEYFRKRFKNEQQIISHIKQSRSLHIMCHIPVFCWITATVLEDVLKTREGGXLPKTLTEMYIHFLVVQAKVKKVKYDGGAETDEHWSPESREMIESLGKLAFDQLQKGNLIFYESDLTECGINIRVASVYSGVFTQMFKEERGLYQDKVFCFVHLSVQEFLAALHVHLTFTNSGVNLLEEHSVWSKQLTEKLDPTNFYKIAVDKALQSPNGHLDLFLRFLLGLSRQTNQTLLRGLLTQTGSSSQTKKKTVQYIKKQLGENLSAEKSINLFHCLNELNDRSLVEEIQQSLSSGHLSTDKLSPAQWSALVFILLSSEDDLDVLDLKKYSASEEALLRLLPVVKVSKKALLSGCNLSERSCEPLSSVLSSQSSCLRELDLSYNDLQDSGVKLLSVGLQSQHCTLEILKLSDCNLTERSCEPLSSVLSSQSSCLRELDLSNNDLQDSGVKLLSVGLQSPHCTLEILKMEHCGPQTLKPGLKKYACELKVDTNTVNGFLRLSDSNRRIACAETYQXHPNHQHRFNWWPQLLCVNCLTGRSYWEVEWRGGVHIAVSYTGIRRTGNSEDCVFGKNGQSWSLICSDNDVAVYVDCPAGTLSFYRVSSDTLIHLHTFNTTFTEPLYAGSNMVKLSLNVFYV
;
A
#
# COMPACT_ATOMS: atom_id res chain seq x y z
N MET A 1 -39.20 42.00 -19.16
CA MET A 1 -38.06 42.92 -19.07
C MET A 1 -37.23 42.74 -17.82
N LYS A 2 -37.81 42.73 -16.60
CA LYS A 2 -37.05 42.56 -15.35
C LYS A 2 -36.27 41.22 -15.29
N GLN A 3 -36.89 40.12 -15.74
CA GLN A 3 -36.26 38.78 -15.73
C GLN A 3 -35.05 38.68 -16.68
N ASN A 4 -35.17 39.34 -17.87
CA ASN A 4 -34.05 39.32 -18.83
C ASN A 4 -32.85 40.13 -18.33
N LYS A 5 -33.13 41.28 -17.65
CA LYS A 5 -32.07 42.10 -17.05
C LYS A 5 -31.31 41.36 -15.95
N LEU A 6 -32.05 40.62 -15.10
CA LEU A 6 -31.46 39.83 -14.01
C LEU A 6 -30.61 38.68 -14.57
N ALA A 7 -31.09 38.00 -15.63
CA ALA A 7 -30.32 36.93 -16.30
C ALA A 7 -29.04 37.49 -16.94
N ASP A 8 -29.10 38.66 -17.55
CA ASP A 8 -27.91 39.32 -18.15
C ASP A 8 -26.90 39.70 -17.06
N GLN A 9 -27.40 40.25 -15.92
CA GLN A 9 -26.53 40.61 -14.78
C GLN A 9 -25.85 39.38 -14.22
N LEU A 10 -26.59 38.27 -14.06
CA LEU A 10 -26.05 36.99 -13.54
C LEU A 10 -24.97 36.47 -14.48
N GLN A 11 -25.20 36.49 -15.79
CA GLN A 11 -24.24 36.01 -16.80
C GLN A 11 -22.93 36.78 -16.72
N ILE A 12 -23.00 38.12 -16.61
CA ILE A 12 -21.84 38.99 -16.49
C ILE A 12 -21.09 38.70 -15.18
N CYS A 13 -21.85 38.54 -14.09
CA CYS A 13 -21.35 38.27 -12.77
C CYS A 13 -20.61 36.92 -12.73
N GLN A 14 -21.23 35.89 -13.30
CA GLN A 14 -20.61 34.55 -13.38
C GLN A 14 -19.31 34.61 -14.17
N HIS A 15 -19.31 35.31 -15.32
CA HIS A 15 -18.13 35.41 -16.17
C HIS A 15 -16.96 36.06 -15.42
N LYS A 16 -17.19 37.15 -14.74
CA LYS A 16 -16.15 37.86 -13.96
C LYS A 16 -15.67 37.04 -12.79
N LEU A 17 -16.62 36.44 -12.04
CA LEU A 17 -16.27 35.60 -10.87
C LEU A 17 -15.49 34.37 -11.28
N LYS A 18 -15.95 33.66 -12.34
CA LYS A 18 -15.26 32.47 -12.86
C LYS A 18 -13.85 32.81 -13.34
N SER A 19 -13.70 33.97 -14.04
CA SER A 19 -12.39 34.40 -14.53
C SER A 19 -11.41 34.65 -13.38
N ASN A 20 -11.86 35.29 -12.30
CA ASN A 20 -11.01 35.61 -11.16
C ASN A 20 -10.69 34.36 -10.36
N LEU A 21 -11.64 33.46 -10.14
CA LEU A 21 -11.43 32.20 -9.42
C LEU A 21 -10.52 31.26 -10.21
N LYS A 22 -10.64 31.26 -11.55
CA LYS A 22 -9.75 30.51 -12.43
C LYS A 22 -8.29 30.98 -12.25
N LYS A 23 -8.07 32.31 -12.26
CA LYS A 23 -6.73 32.87 -12.04
C LYS A 23 -6.19 32.50 -10.65
N LYS A 24 -7.06 32.54 -9.64
CA LYS A 24 -6.67 32.26 -8.24
C LYS A 24 -6.30 30.79 -7.99
N PHE A 25 -7.06 29.83 -8.58
CA PHE A 25 -6.93 28.40 -8.27
C PHE A 25 -6.32 27.57 -9.39
N GLN A 26 -6.03 28.15 -10.54
CA GLN A 26 -5.44 27.46 -11.69
C GLN A 26 -4.09 26.83 -11.33
N CYS A 27 -3.32 27.46 -10.46
CA CYS A 27 -1.99 27.03 -10.05
C CYS A 27 -1.98 26.71 -8.57
N VAL A 28 -1.29 25.65 -8.21
CA VAL A 28 -1.01 25.31 -6.82
C VAL A 28 0.47 25.39 -6.58
N PHE A 29 0.84 25.95 -5.43
CA PHE A 29 2.18 25.88 -4.90
C PHE A 29 2.26 24.69 -3.96
N GLU A 30 2.24 23.48 -4.51
CA GLU A 30 2.59 22.32 -3.75
C GLU A 30 4.12 22.24 -3.75
N GLY A 31 4.73 22.90 -2.83
CA GLY A 31 6.12 22.77 -2.38
C GLY A 31 7.24 22.40 -3.32
N ILE A 32 6.96 21.76 -4.43
CA ILE A 32 7.98 21.29 -5.38
C ILE A 32 8.04 22.21 -6.60
N ALA A 33 7.36 23.32 -6.57
CA ALA A 33 7.56 24.30 -7.63
C ALA A 33 9.06 24.61 -7.64
N LYS A 34 9.77 24.07 -8.60
CA LYS A 34 11.11 24.57 -8.93
C LYS A 34 10.97 26.07 -8.90
N ALA A 35 11.67 26.69 -7.98
CA ALA A 35 11.56 28.09 -7.63
C ALA A 35 11.02 28.97 -8.77
N GLY A 36 9.80 29.47 -8.59
CA GLY A 36 9.20 30.41 -9.51
C GLY A 36 8.31 29.85 -10.62
N ASN A 37 8.20 28.54 -10.76
CA ASN A 37 7.31 27.93 -11.75
C ASN A 37 6.10 27.28 -11.08
N PRO A 38 4.90 27.93 -11.15
CA PRO A 38 3.69 27.34 -10.57
C PRO A 38 3.29 26.09 -11.35
N THR A 39 2.81 25.07 -10.61
CA THR A 39 2.29 23.84 -11.20
C THR A 39 0.77 24.02 -11.38
N PHE A 40 0.26 23.68 -12.55
CA PHE A 40 -1.18 23.75 -12.81
C PHE A 40 -1.90 22.64 -12.01
N LEU A 41 -2.94 23.02 -11.31
CA LEU A 41 -3.73 22.08 -10.48
C LEU A 41 -4.23 20.89 -11.31
N ASN A 42 -4.75 21.15 -12.52
CA ASN A 42 -5.29 20.10 -13.39
C ASN A 42 -4.22 19.08 -13.83
N ASP A 43 -2.96 19.48 -13.87
CA ASP A 43 -1.86 18.59 -14.28
C ASP A 43 -1.46 17.60 -13.20
N ILE A 44 -1.64 17.97 -11.92
CA ILE A 44 -1.18 17.15 -10.80
C ILE A 44 -2.32 16.56 -9.97
N TYR A 45 -3.56 17.03 -10.16
CA TYR A 45 -4.68 16.58 -9.34
C TYR A 45 -4.90 15.07 -9.50
N THR A 46 -4.98 14.39 -8.37
CA THR A 46 -5.32 12.98 -8.27
C THR A 46 -6.52 12.87 -7.33
N ASP A 47 -7.53 12.14 -7.74
CA ASP A 47 -8.75 12.00 -6.95
C ASP A 47 -8.43 11.40 -5.57
N LEU A 48 -9.07 11.93 -4.54
CA LEU A 48 -8.94 11.47 -3.18
C LEU A 48 -10.08 10.50 -2.85
N TYR A 49 -9.78 9.54 -1.97
CA TYR A 49 -10.78 8.60 -1.49
C TYR A 49 -11.63 9.31 -0.41
N ILE A 50 -12.90 9.54 -0.72
CA ILE A 50 -13.85 10.26 0.14
C ILE A 50 -15.00 9.32 0.49
N THR A 51 -15.37 9.23 1.77
CA THR A 51 -16.43 8.35 2.23
C THR A 51 -17.45 9.12 3.06
N LYS A 52 -18.66 8.56 3.15
CA LYS A 52 -19.71 9.03 4.05
C LYS A 52 -19.62 8.29 5.38
N GLY A 53 -19.55 9.03 6.49
CA GLY A 53 -19.57 8.46 7.84
C GLY A 53 -18.21 7.93 8.30
N GLY A 54 -18.22 7.32 9.48
CA GLY A 54 -17.05 6.74 10.12
C GLY A 54 -17.47 5.90 11.32
N THR A 55 -16.58 5.02 11.78
CA THR A 55 -16.94 4.07 12.85
C THR A 55 -16.92 4.67 14.25
N GLY A 56 -16.17 5.77 14.46
CA GLY A 56 -16.09 6.44 15.77
C GLY A 56 -15.29 5.69 16.82
N GLU A 57 -14.71 4.55 16.49
CA GLU A 57 -13.97 3.74 17.46
C GLU A 57 -12.55 4.25 17.70
N VAL A 58 -11.99 4.98 16.75
CA VAL A 58 -10.62 5.51 16.80
C VAL A 58 -10.69 7.01 16.51
N ASN A 59 -9.81 7.79 17.15
CA ASN A 59 -9.66 9.21 16.85
C ASN A 59 -9.46 9.38 15.34
N ASP A 60 -10.36 10.12 14.69
CA ASP A 60 -10.36 10.32 13.23
C ASP A 60 -9.08 10.99 12.73
N GLU A 61 -8.35 11.67 13.59
CA GLU A 61 -7.05 12.29 13.23
C GLU A 61 -5.90 11.29 13.21
N HIS A 62 -6.12 10.10 13.78
CA HIS A 62 -5.02 9.14 13.92
C HIS A 62 -4.87 8.31 12.64
N GLU A 63 -3.63 8.06 12.27
CA GLU A 63 -3.26 7.32 11.06
C GLU A 63 -3.76 5.86 11.06
N VAL A 64 -4.05 5.28 12.23
CA VAL A 64 -4.63 3.93 12.32
C VAL A 64 -5.99 3.86 11.60
N ARG A 65 -6.67 4.98 11.48
CA ARG A 65 -7.95 5.08 10.77
C ARG A 65 -7.84 4.58 9.32
N GLN A 66 -6.68 4.75 8.70
CA GLN A 66 -6.41 4.29 7.34
C GLN A 66 -6.41 2.75 7.25
N ILE A 67 -5.91 2.09 8.28
CA ILE A 67 -5.81 0.62 8.32
C ILE A 67 -7.14 0.00 8.74
N GLU A 68 -7.87 0.65 9.61
CA GLU A 68 -9.18 0.18 10.06
C GLU A 68 -10.11 -0.08 8.88
N THR A 69 -10.07 0.76 7.86
CA THR A 69 -10.90 0.60 6.66
C THR A 69 -10.49 -0.57 5.79
N ILE A 70 -9.20 -0.98 5.84
CA ILE A 70 -8.69 -2.10 5.05
C ILE A 70 -9.06 -3.43 5.73
N SER A 71 -8.98 -3.50 7.07
CA SER A 71 -9.12 -4.75 7.82
C SER A 71 -10.56 -5.08 8.22
N ARG A 72 -11.51 -4.20 7.96
CA ARG A 72 -12.92 -4.38 8.35
C ARG A 72 -13.86 -4.07 7.22
N LYS A 73 -14.93 -4.87 7.10
CA LYS A 73 -16.15 -4.41 6.44
C LYS A 73 -16.89 -3.63 7.53
N PRO A 74 -17.08 -2.31 7.39
CA PRO A 74 -17.84 -1.57 8.39
C PRO A 74 -19.26 -2.13 8.46
N LYS A 75 -19.85 -2.09 9.64
CA LYS A 75 -21.24 -2.53 9.85
C LYS A 75 -22.21 -1.76 8.94
N ILE A 76 -21.84 -0.50 8.63
CA ILE A 76 -22.52 0.33 7.64
C ILE A 76 -21.54 0.47 6.47
N PRO A 77 -21.88 0.01 5.25
CA PRO A 77 -20.95 0.13 4.11
C PRO A 77 -20.54 1.59 3.87
N GLU A 78 -19.24 1.82 3.75
CA GLU A 78 -18.73 3.14 3.39
C GLU A 78 -19.05 3.40 1.92
N THR A 79 -19.76 4.51 1.64
CA THR A 79 -20.09 4.89 0.28
C THR A 79 -19.06 5.90 -0.20
N THR A 80 -18.40 5.58 -1.31
CA THR A 80 -17.44 6.48 -1.97
C THR A 80 -18.20 7.61 -2.66
N ILE A 81 -17.70 8.84 -2.51
CA ILE A 81 -18.31 10.04 -3.10
C ILE A 81 -17.29 10.76 -3.97
N LYS A 82 -17.73 11.24 -5.13
CA LYS A 82 -16.96 12.17 -5.97
C LYS A 82 -17.25 13.61 -5.53
N PRO A 83 -16.26 14.53 -5.60
CA PRO A 83 -16.47 15.92 -5.19
C PRO A 83 -17.67 16.58 -5.85
N GLY A 84 -17.93 16.31 -7.12
CA GLY A 84 -19.07 16.87 -7.86
C GLY A 84 -20.43 16.39 -7.35
N ASP A 85 -20.46 15.33 -6.55
CA ASP A 85 -21.69 14.75 -6.01
C ASP A 85 -21.88 15.06 -4.52
N ILE A 86 -21.09 16.01 -3.97
CA ILE A 86 -21.04 16.26 -2.53
C ILE A 86 -22.40 16.74 -1.97
N PHE A 87 -23.19 17.43 -2.77
CA PHE A 87 -24.51 17.94 -2.36
C PHE A 87 -25.68 17.08 -2.84
N LYS A 88 -25.40 15.96 -3.50
CA LYS A 88 -26.43 15.06 -4.03
C LYS A 88 -26.82 14.02 -2.98
N SER A 89 -28.13 13.87 -2.75
CA SER A 89 -28.65 12.86 -1.87
C SER A 89 -28.51 11.46 -2.49
N SER A 90 -28.43 10.43 -1.63
CA SER A 90 -28.38 9.04 -2.09
C SER A 90 -29.73 8.66 -2.75
N PRO A 91 -29.69 7.79 -3.79
CA PRO A 91 -30.93 7.32 -4.42
C PRO A 91 -31.91 6.74 -3.39
N GLY A 92 -33.14 7.23 -3.42
CA GLY A 92 -34.22 6.77 -2.52
C GLY A 92 -34.34 7.53 -1.22
N ILE A 93 -33.55 8.58 -1.01
CA ILE A 93 -33.65 9.44 0.17
C ILE A 93 -34.05 10.85 -0.31
N ASP A 94 -35.22 11.29 0.11
CA ASP A 94 -35.80 12.59 -0.28
C ASP A 94 -35.34 13.74 0.64
N LYS A 95 -34.16 13.64 1.20
CA LYS A 95 -33.62 14.70 2.05
C LYS A 95 -32.70 15.59 1.25
N THR A 96 -33.00 16.88 1.19
CA THR A 96 -32.11 17.87 0.57
C THR A 96 -30.90 18.11 1.46
N ILE A 97 -29.72 18.06 0.84
CA ILE A 97 -28.46 18.31 1.54
C ILE A 97 -28.12 19.79 1.35
N ARG A 98 -28.12 20.54 2.46
CA ARG A 98 -27.70 21.95 2.47
C ARG A 98 -26.25 22.09 2.94
N THR A 99 -25.92 21.52 4.09
CA THR A 99 -24.61 21.70 4.74
C THR A 99 -23.86 20.38 4.79
N VAL A 100 -22.66 20.37 4.21
CA VAL A 100 -21.75 19.22 4.22
C VAL A 100 -20.52 19.59 5.04
N LEU A 101 -20.16 18.73 5.98
CA LEU A 101 -18.94 18.85 6.77
C LEU A 101 -17.98 17.76 6.32
N THR A 102 -16.82 18.18 5.81
CA THR A 102 -15.79 17.25 5.36
C THR A 102 -14.63 17.24 6.36
N LYS A 103 -14.39 16.07 6.95
CA LYS A 103 -13.31 15.86 7.91
C LYS A 103 -12.11 15.26 7.21
N GLY A 104 -10.91 15.58 7.70
CA GLY A 104 -9.68 14.98 7.22
C GLY A 104 -8.49 15.44 8.00
N VAL A 105 -7.51 14.54 8.18
CA VAL A 105 -6.28 14.86 8.91
C VAL A 105 -5.48 15.93 8.14
N ALA A 106 -4.52 16.54 8.83
CA ALA A 106 -3.64 17.54 8.23
C ALA A 106 -2.88 16.92 7.04
N GLY A 107 -2.82 17.65 5.93
CA GLY A 107 -2.09 17.21 4.75
C GLY A 107 -2.83 16.22 3.85
N ILE A 108 -4.08 15.90 4.16
CA ILE A 108 -4.86 14.90 3.41
C ILE A 108 -5.40 15.45 2.09
N GLY A 109 -5.35 16.78 1.88
CA GLY A 109 -5.76 17.39 0.62
C GLY A 109 -7.11 18.07 0.64
N LYS A 110 -7.66 18.43 1.80
CA LYS A 110 -8.97 19.09 1.90
C LYS A 110 -9.04 20.40 1.13
N THR A 111 -8.00 21.22 1.25
CA THR A 111 -7.93 22.52 0.55
C THR A 111 -7.85 22.33 -0.95
N VAL A 112 -7.03 21.40 -1.41
CA VAL A 112 -6.90 21.09 -2.85
C VAL A 112 -8.24 20.59 -3.40
N LEU A 113 -8.97 19.79 -2.60
CA LEU A 113 -10.29 19.27 -2.97
C LEU A 113 -11.29 20.39 -3.26
N THR A 114 -11.38 21.38 -2.35
CA THR A 114 -12.30 22.51 -2.55
C THR A 114 -11.85 23.42 -3.68
N GLN A 115 -10.54 23.59 -3.85
CA GLN A 115 -9.98 24.37 -4.96
C GLN A 115 -10.28 23.71 -6.30
N LYS A 116 -10.17 22.39 -6.39
CA LYS A 116 -10.48 21.63 -7.61
C LYS A 116 -11.97 21.75 -7.96
N PHE A 117 -12.84 21.61 -6.96
CA PHE A 117 -14.29 21.81 -7.15
C PHE A 117 -14.58 23.20 -7.72
N THR A 118 -13.99 24.23 -7.13
CA THR A 118 -14.16 25.63 -7.55
C THR A 118 -13.60 25.87 -8.96
N LEU A 119 -12.42 25.31 -9.24
CA LEU A 119 -11.78 25.45 -10.55
C LEU A 119 -12.61 24.75 -11.65
N ASP A 120 -13.13 23.56 -11.38
CA ASP A 120 -13.99 22.85 -12.35
C ASP A 120 -15.25 23.64 -12.65
N TRP A 121 -15.84 24.29 -11.62
CA TRP A 121 -16.96 25.20 -11.83
C TRP A 121 -16.56 26.39 -12.71
N ALA A 122 -15.43 27.01 -12.40
CA ALA A 122 -14.95 28.21 -13.12
C ALA A 122 -14.54 27.90 -14.56
N GLU A 123 -14.13 26.69 -14.86
CA GLU A 123 -13.73 26.24 -16.20
C GLU A 123 -14.86 25.58 -16.98
N ASP A 124 -16.07 25.60 -16.44
CA ASP A 124 -17.28 25.02 -17.04
C ASP A 124 -17.18 23.51 -17.26
N LYS A 125 -16.34 22.82 -16.46
CA LYS A 125 -16.13 21.38 -16.56
C LYS A 125 -17.10 20.57 -15.73
N ALA A 126 -17.61 21.13 -14.62
CA ALA A 126 -18.51 20.46 -13.70
C ALA A 126 -19.30 21.46 -12.87
N ASN A 127 -20.33 20.98 -12.18
CA ASN A 127 -21.10 21.74 -11.19
C ASN A 127 -21.85 22.93 -11.82
N GLN A 128 -22.27 22.80 -13.06
CA GLN A 128 -22.90 23.90 -13.83
C GLN A 128 -24.34 24.17 -13.39
N ASP A 129 -24.94 23.36 -12.55
CA ASP A 129 -26.20 23.61 -11.85
C ASP A 129 -26.06 24.70 -10.77
N ILE A 130 -24.83 24.98 -10.34
CA ILE A 130 -24.49 26.03 -9.36
C ILE A 130 -24.29 27.36 -10.13
N GLN A 131 -25.01 28.41 -9.72
CA GLN A 131 -24.93 29.69 -10.36
C GLN A 131 -23.80 30.58 -9.83
N LEU A 132 -23.55 30.50 -8.48
CA LEU A 132 -22.48 31.28 -7.85
C LEU A 132 -21.78 30.41 -6.81
N THR A 133 -20.44 30.47 -6.76
CA THR A 133 -19.60 29.80 -5.78
C THR A 133 -18.72 30.82 -5.08
N PHE A 134 -18.77 30.85 -3.76
CA PHE A 134 -18.01 31.78 -2.93
C PHE A 134 -17.08 31.00 -1.99
N PRO A 135 -15.81 30.79 -2.37
CA PRO A 135 -14.85 30.13 -1.48
C PRO A 135 -14.25 31.11 -0.48
N PHE A 136 -14.42 30.80 0.81
CA PHE A 136 -13.83 31.51 1.94
C PHE A 136 -12.89 30.60 2.69
N THR A 137 -11.88 31.17 3.31
CA THR A 137 -11.06 30.47 4.30
C THR A 137 -11.26 31.14 5.67
N PHE A 138 -11.26 30.33 6.71
CA PHE A 138 -11.37 30.88 8.06
C PHE A 138 -10.17 31.76 8.40
N ARG A 139 -8.98 31.48 7.83
CA ARG A 139 -7.81 32.34 8.06
C ARG A 139 -8.01 33.76 7.54
N GLU A 140 -8.75 33.93 6.44
CA GLU A 140 -9.08 35.27 5.93
C GLU A 140 -10.18 35.94 6.77
N LEU A 141 -11.16 35.15 7.21
CA LEU A 141 -12.27 35.64 8.00
C LEU A 141 -11.83 36.08 9.42
N ASN A 142 -10.82 35.43 9.98
CA ASN A 142 -10.28 35.79 11.30
C ASN A 142 -9.83 37.26 11.40
N VAL A 143 -9.32 37.81 10.29
CA VAL A 143 -8.78 39.19 10.23
C VAL A 143 -9.90 40.20 10.44
N LEU A 144 -11.15 39.84 10.14
CA LEU A 144 -12.32 40.71 10.20
C LEU A 144 -13.09 40.60 11.53
N LYS A 145 -12.50 39.99 12.56
CA LYS A 145 -13.14 39.63 13.82
C LYS A 145 -13.89 40.78 14.50
N GLU A 146 -13.30 41.97 14.50
CA GLU A 146 -13.86 43.13 15.24
C GLU A 146 -14.69 44.08 14.36
N LYS A 147 -14.82 43.78 13.07
CA LYS A 147 -15.55 44.63 12.13
C LYS A 147 -16.98 44.12 11.96
N LYS A 148 -17.88 45.04 11.66
CA LYS A 148 -19.27 44.70 11.38
C LYS A 148 -19.52 44.75 9.89
N PHE A 149 -20.22 43.73 9.38
CA PHE A 149 -20.63 43.60 7.98
C PHE A 149 -22.05 43.04 7.92
N SER A 150 -22.78 43.39 6.88
CA SER A 150 -23.87 42.52 6.46
C SER A 150 -23.31 41.34 5.64
N LEU A 151 -24.09 40.28 5.44
CA LEU A 151 -23.64 39.17 4.61
C LEU A 151 -23.30 39.63 3.19
N MET A 152 -24.09 40.50 2.65
CA MET A 152 -23.85 41.12 1.31
C MET A 152 -22.55 41.91 1.29
N ASP A 153 -22.29 42.69 2.35
CA ASP A 153 -21.03 43.45 2.47
C ASP A 153 -19.84 42.51 2.55
N LEU A 154 -19.98 41.43 3.27
CA LEU A 154 -18.89 40.43 3.41
C LEU A 154 -18.59 39.80 2.05
N VAL A 155 -19.62 39.40 1.28
CA VAL A 155 -19.42 38.86 -0.08
C VAL A 155 -18.79 39.88 -0.97
N HIS A 156 -19.28 41.16 -0.95
CA HIS A 156 -18.73 42.26 -1.76
C HIS A 156 -17.27 42.58 -1.37
N HIS A 157 -16.91 42.38 -0.10
CA HIS A 157 -15.56 42.64 0.42
C HIS A 157 -14.56 41.71 -0.22
N PHE A 158 -14.90 40.40 -0.31
CA PHE A 158 -14.03 39.38 -0.88
C PHE A 158 -14.16 39.21 -2.39
N PHE A 159 -15.35 39.50 -2.93
CA PHE A 159 -15.65 39.31 -4.36
C PHE A 159 -16.15 40.62 -4.93
N THR A 160 -15.23 41.53 -5.22
CA THR A 160 -15.53 42.87 -5.69
C THR A 160 -16.23 42.86 -7.05
N GLU A 161 -16.03 41.83 -7.86
CA GLU A 161 -16.72 41.64 -9.14
C GLU A 161 -18.24 41.50 -8.98
N ILE A 162 -18.71 40.96 -7.84
CA ILE A 162 -20.15 40.88 -7.54
C ILE A 162 -20.73 42.25 -7.26
N LYS A 163 -19.98 43.10 -6.52
CA LYS A 163 -20.39 44.46 -6.21
C LYS A 163 -20.59 45.30 -7.49
N GLU A 164 -19.65 45.13 -8.44
CA GLU A 164 -19.67 45.88 -9.71
C GLU A 164 -20.89 45.58 -10.59
N THR A 165 -21.43 44.37 -10.51
CA THR A 165 -22.56 43.94 -11.33
C THR A 165 -23.93 44.36 -10.78
N GLY A 166 -23.98 44.81 -9.52
CA GLY A 166 -25.21 45.28 -8.88
C GLY A 166 -26.17 44.20 -8.41
N ILE A 167 -25.74 42.92 -8.41
CA ILE A 167 -26.54 41.81 -7.86
C ILE A 167 -26.56 41.93 -6.33
N CYS A 168 -27.75 41.99 -5.76
CA CYS A 168 -27.94 42.14 -4.32
C CYS A 168 -28.93 41.12 -3.70
N ARG A 169 -29.47 40.22 -4.52
CA ARG A 169 -30.41 39.18 -4.06
C ARG A 169 -29.91 37.78 -4.43
N PHE A 170 -29.29 37.09 -3.50
CA PHE A 170 -28.79 35.74 -3.71
C PHE A 170 -29.88 34.66 -3.53
N GLU A 171 -31.02 35.00 -2.94
CA GLU A 171 -32.13 34.08 -2.73
C GLU A 171 -32.68 33.51 -4.05
N ASP A 172 -32.49 34.24 -5.14
CA ASP A 172 -33.00 33.84 -6.47
C ASP A 172 -32.07 32.85 -7.18
N PHE A 173 -30.88 32.57 -6.64
CA PHE A 173 -29.84 31.76 -7.29
C PHE A 173 -29.41 30.56 -6.44
N GLN A 174 -28.91 29.54 -7.12
CA GLN A 174 -28.26 28.40 -6.46
C GLN A 174 -26.82 28.82 -6.12
N VAL A 175 -26.57 29.04 -4.84
CA VAL A 175 -25.29 29.55 -4.32
C VAL A 175 -24.63 28.52 -3.44
N VAL A 176 -23.31 28.37 -3.58
CA VAL A 176 -22.50 27.50 -2.71
C VAL A 176 -21.49 28.39 -1.97
N PHE A 177 -21.49 28.27 -0.64
CA PHE A 177 -20.43 28.84 0.21
C PHE A 177 -19.48 27.72 0.63
N ILE A 178 -18.20 27.92 0.37
CA ILE A 178 -17.15 27.01 0.83
C ILE A 178 -16.45 27.72 1.99
N LEU A 179 -16.42 27.06 3.15
CA LEU A 179 -15.77 27.58 4.37
C LEU A 179 -14.64 26.61 4.72
N ALA A 180 -13.43 26.90 4.25
CA ALA A 180 -12.30 26.00 4.37
C ALA A 180 -11.50 26.27 5.64
N GLY A 181 -11.16 25.21 6.37
CA GLY A 181 -10.25 25.27 7.49
C GLY A 181 -10.87 25.71 8.82
N LEU A 182 -11.97 25.09 9.21
CA LEU A 182 -12.63 25.39 10.50
C LEU A 182 -11.64 25.25 11.69
N ASP A 183 -10.71 24.35 11.60
CA ASP A 183 -9.67 24.15 12.63
C ASP A 183 -8.75 25.38 12.79
N GLU A 184 -8.72 26.26 11.78
CA GLU A 184 -7.95 27.52 11.82
C GLU A 184 -8.78 28.70 12.35
N CYS A 185 -10.06 28.47 12.67
CA CYS A 185 -10.99 29.50 13.07
C CYS A 185 -10.64 30.05 14.46
N ARG A 186 -10.46 31.37 14.56
CA ARG A 186 -10.23 32.10 15.82
C ARG A 186 -11.47 32.90 16.24
N LEU A 187 -12.55 32.78 15.47
CA LEU A 187 -13.83 33.40 15.79
C LEU A 187 -14.58 32.54 16.81
N LEU A 188 -15.33 33.17 17.70
CA LEU A 188 -16.16 32.50 18.69
C LEU A 188 -17.53 32.20 18.06
N LEU A 189 -17.69 31.02 17.49
CA LEU A 189 -18.94 30.58 16.89
C LEU A 189 -19.82 30.00 18.01
N ASP A 190 -20.77 30.79 18.50
CA ASP A 190 -21.67 30.38 19.57
C ASP A 190 -23.06 30.07 19.00
N PHE A 191 -23.32 28.81 18.80
CA PHE A 191 -24.59 28.34 18.18
C PHE A 191 -25.78 28.36 19.13
N HIS A 192 -25.55 28.60 20.43
CA HIS A 192 -26.62 28.57 21.43
C HIS A 192 -27.09 29.99 21.85
N LYS A 193 -26.18 30.97 21.89
CA LYS A 193 -26.47 32.31 22.42
C LYS A 193 -26.50 33.40 21.38
N THR A 194 -26.10 33.12 20.13
CA THR A 194 -26.05 34.12 19.06
C THR A 194 -27.47 34.57 18.67
N GLU A 195 -27.69 35.87 18.52
CA GLU A 195 -28.93 36.44 18.04
C GLU A 195 -29.28 35.93 16.65
N ILE A 196 -30.55 35.72 16.36
CA ILE A 196 -31.05 35.24 15.09
C ILE A 196 -31.01 36.39 14.09
N LEU A 197 -30.26 36.19 12.97
CA LEU A 197 -30.23 37.12 11.83
C LEU A 197 -30.87 36.42 10.64
N THR A 198 -31.82 37.12 10.00
CA THR A 198 -32.50 36.59 8.81
C THR A 198 -32.31 37.48 7.61
N ASP A 199 -31.95 38.76 7.83
CA ASP A 199 -31.76 39.77 6.77
C ASP A 199 -30.30 39.81 6.34
N VAL A 200 -30.02 39.50 5.08
CA VAL A 200 -28.69 39.52 4.49
C VAL A 200 -28.07 40.92 4.45
N ASN A 201 -28.86 41.97 4.64
CA ASN A 201 -28.37 43.38 4.64
C ASN A 201 -28.18 43.93 6.05
N GLU A 202 -28.49 43.15 7.09
CA GLU A 202 -28.33 43.60 8.47
C GLU A 202 -26.86 43.44 8.92
N PRO A 203 -26.20 44.55 9.34
CA PRO A 203 -24.82 44.46 9.82
C PRO A 203 -24.68 43.70 11.14
N ALA A 204 -23.66 42.87 11.23
CA ALA A 204 -23.31 42.06 12.43
C ALA A 204 -21.83 41.73 12.40
N THR A 205 -21.33 41.20 13.50
CA THR A 205 -19.97 40.70 13.55
C THR A 205 -19.86 39.44 12.68
N VAL A 206 -18.65 39.14 12.19
CA VAL A 206 -18.44 38.04 11.27
C VAL A 206 -18.82 36.69 11.92
N ASP A 207 -18.54 36.51 13.21
CA ASP A 207 -18.93 35.30 13.95
C ASP A 207 -20.45 35.11 13.99
N MET A 208 -21.20 36.19 14.18
CA MET A 208 -22.68 36.17 14.11
C MET A 208 -23.18 35.82 12.71
N LEU A 209 -22.57 36.40 11.68
CA LEU A 209 -22.95 36.12 10.27
C LEU A 209 -22.74 34.66 9.95
N LEU A 210 -21.54 34.11 10.29
CA LEU A 210 -21.20 32.72 10.00
C LEU A 210 -22.09 31.75 10.79
N THR A 211 -22.34 32.06 12.06
CA THR A 211 -23.20 31.21 12.91
C THR A 211 -24.62 31.13 12.32
N ASN A 212 -25.19 32.28 11.90
CA ASN A 212 -26.52 32.31 11.32
C ASN A 212 -26.57 31.69 9.92
N LEU A 213 -25.50 31.84 9.13
CA LEU A 213 -25.42 31.20 7.82
C LEU A 213 -25.38 29.67 7.97
N ILE A 214 -24.57 29.16 8.92
CA ILE A 214 -24.45 27.72 9.18
C ILE A 214 -25.75 27.15 9.74
N LYS A 215 -26.42 27.88 10.62
CA LYS A 215 -27.73 27.47 11.20
C LYS A 215 -28.85 27.45 10.15
N GLY A 216 -28.67 28.15 9.03
CA GLY A 216 -29.69 28.25 7.99
C GLY A 216 -30.64 29.43 8.18
N ASN A 217 -30.37 30.35 9.09
CA ASN A 217 -31.18 31.57 9.31
C ASN A 217 -30.93 32.59 8.18
N LEU A 218 -29.66 32.64 7.68
CA LEU A 218 -29.31 33.48 6.52
C LEU A 218 -29.22 32.55 5.30
N LEU A 219 -29.83 32.99 4.18
CA LEU A 219 -29.81 32.27 2.90
C LEU A 219 -30.11 30.76 3.08
N PRO A 220 -31.28 30.39 3.56
CA PRO A 220 -31.59 29.00 3.82
C PRO A 220 -31.54 28.08 2.58
N SER A 221 -31.58 28.65 1.37
CA SER A 221 -31.51 27.92 0.10
C SER A 221 -30.07 27.72 -0.39
N ALA A 222 -29.09 28.39 0.23
CA ALA A 222 -27.69 28.26 -0.15
C ALA A 222 -27.12 26.95 0.38
N ASN A 223 -26.18 26.35 -0.36
CA ASN A 223 -25.43 25.19 0.06
C ASN A 223 -24.14 25.63 0.76
N LEU A 224 -23.76 24.90 1.80
CA LEU A 224 -22.52 25.15 2.54
C LEU A 224 -21.62 23.90 2.54
N TRP A 225 -20.36 24.13 2.27
CA TRP A 225 -19.34 23.07 2.36
C TRP A 225 -18.25 23.54 3.32
N ILE A 226 -18.15 22.86 4.48
CA ILE A 226 -17.19 23.22 5.52
C ILE A 226 -16.15 22.12 5.60
N THR A 227 -14.87 22.48 5.55
CA THR A 227 -13.79 21.52 5.74
C THR A 227 -13.09 21.76 7.08
N THR A 228 -12.66 20.69 7.71
CA THR A 228 -12.06 20.74 9.05
C THR A 228 -11.19 19.53 9.32
N ARG A 229 -10.30 19.69 10.30
CA ARG A 229 -9.69 18.53 10.95
C ARG A 229 -10.72 17.90 11.90
N PRO A 230 -10.63 16.58 12.16
CA PRO A 230 -11.62 15.92 13.01
C PRO A 230 -11.78 16.51 14.41
N ALA A 231 -10.70 16.96 15.04
CA ALA A 231 -10.77 17.53 16.40
C ALA A 231 -11.60 18.79 16.47
N ALA A 232 -11.66 19.59 15.40
CA ALA A 232 -12.43 20.83 15.36
C ALA A 232 -13.87 20.64 14.88
N ALA A 233 -14.22 19.45 14.39
CA ALA A 233 -15.55 19.17 13.82
C ALA A 233 -16.67 19.39 14.84
N SER A 234 -16.41 19.14 16.11
CA SER A 234 -17.37 19.30 17.19
C SER A 234 -17.78 20.75 17.45
N GLN A 235 -17.05 21.72 16.91
CA GLN A 235 -17.43 23.14 17.03
C GLN A 235 -18.78 23.43 16.35
N ILE A 236 -19.18 22.61 15.37
CA ILE A 236 -20.45 22.75 14.69
C ILE A 236 -21.43 21.71 15.23
N PRO A 237 -22.59 22.10 15.77
CA PRO A 237 -23.55 21.13 16.29
C PRO A 237 -24.03 20.17 15.19
N PRO A 238 -24.24 18.89 15.51
CA PRO A 238 -24.68 17.89 14.52
C PRO A 238 -25.99 18.26 13.81
N GLU A 239 -26.88 18.97 14.50
CA GLU A 239 -28.16 19.40 13.92
C GLU A 239 -28.02 20.43 12.81
N CYS A 240 -26.86 21.09 12.71
CA CYS A 240 -26.56 22.07 11.65
C CYS A 240 -25.94 21.43 10.41
N VAL A 241 -25.64 20.13 10.45
CA VAL A 241 -24.95 19.43 9.35
C VAL A 241 -25.87 18.35 8.78
N ASP A 242 -26.08 18.37 7.47
CA ASP A 242 -26.91 17.37 6.77
C ASP A 242 -26.13 16.12 6.40
N MET A 243 -24.82 16.28 6.11
CA MET A 243 -23.97 15.16 5.70
C MET A 243 -22.54 15.37 6.20
N VAL A 244 -21.99 14.33 6.79
CA VAL A 244 -20.57 14.30 7.18
C VAL A 244 -19.83 13.38 6.20
N THR A 245 -18.74 13.88 5.63
CA THR A 245 -17.86 13.09 4.78
C THR A 245 -16.45 13.08 5.38
N GLU A 246 -15.66 12.12 4.95
CA GLU A 246 -14.28 12.00 5.41
C GLU A 246 -13.36 11.78 4.21
N VAL A 247 -12.27 12.55 4.15
CA VAL A 247 -11.21 12.36 3.15
C VAL A 247 -10.24 11.34 3.72
N ARG A 248 -10.12 10.18 3.07
CA ARG A 248 -9.28 9.06 3.49
C ARG A 248 -7.87 9.12 2.93
N GLY A 249 -7.61 10.02 1.96
CA GLY A 249 -6.33 10.11 1.30
C GLY A 249 -6.27 9.29 0.02
N PHE A 250 -5.11 8.69 -0.26
CA PHE A 250 -4.87 7.94 -1.49
C PHE A 250 -5.02 6.44 -1.28
N THR A 251 -5.72 5.78 -2.20
CA THR A 251 -5.62 4.32 -2.41
C THR A 251 -4.26 4.01 -3.07
N ASP A 252 -3.90 2.73 -3.15
CA ASP A 252 -2.64 2.32 -3.79
C ASP A 252 -2.57 2.79 -5.24
N LEU A 253 -3.68 2.68 -5.99
CA LEU A 253 -3.73 3.13 -7.38
C LEU A 253 -3.60 4.66 -7.48
N GLN A 254 -4.21 5.39 -6.57
CA GLN A 254 -4.14 6.85 -6.54
C GLN A 254 -2.72 7.34 -6.20
N LYS A 255 -2.00 6.63 -5.33
CA LYS A 255 -0.59 6.92 -5.04
C LYS A 255 0.25 6.84 -6.32
N GLU A 256 0.09 5.73 -7.07
CA GLU A 256 0.83 5.53 -8.32
C GLU A 256 0.47 6.60 -9.35
N GLU A 257 -0.81 6.95 -9.47
CA GLU A 257 -1.27 8.02 -10.36
C GLU A 257 -0.62 9.35 -10.00
N TYR A 258 -0.57 9.68 -8.69
CA TYR A 258 0.07 10.91 -8.20
C TYR A 258 1.54 10.96 -8.61
N PHE A 259 2.29 9.87 -8.38
CA PHE A 259 3.71 9.82 -8.72
C PHE A 259 3.94 9.93 -10.24
N ARG A 260 3.10 9.30 -11.03
CA ARG A 260 3.19 9.39 -12.50
C ARG A 260 2.97 10.81 -13.01
N LYS A 261 1.99 11.51 -12.44
CA LYS A 261 1.66 12.90 -12.84
C LYS A 261 2.74 13.89 -12.40
N ARG A 262 3.44 13.58 -11.31
CA ARG A 262 4.29 14.54 -10.61
C ARG A 262 5.76 14.43 -10.98
N PHE A 263 6.29 13.24 -11.23
CA PHE A 263 7.73 12.99 -11.30
C PHE A 263 8.14 12.20 -12.54
N LYS A 264 9.28 12.57 -13.12
CA LYS A 264 9.85 11.90 -14.30
C LYS A 264 10.48 10.54 -13.95
N ASN A 265 11.04 10.39 -12.75
CA ASN A 265 11.69 9.16 -12.30
C ASN A 265 10.75 8.31 -11.39
N GLU A 266 9.49 8.31 -11.73
CA GLU A 266 8.42 7.71 -10.94
C GLU A 266 8.64 6.23 -10.59
N GLN A 267 9.17 5.45 -11.55
CA GLN A 267 9.32 4.01 -11.37
C GLN A 267 10.29 3.66 -10.24
N GLN A 268 11.40 4.38 -10.13
CA GLN A 268 12.38 4.17 -9.06
C GLN A 268 11.79 4.58 -7.71
N ILE A 269 11.07 5.69 -7.67
CA ILE A 269 10.41 6.19 -6.46
C ILE A 269 9.33 5.20 -6.00
N ILE A 270 8.48 4.76 -6.91
CA ILE A 270 7.40 3.81 -6.62
C ILE A 270 8.00 2.50 -6.12
N SER A 271 9.05 2.01 -6.78
CA SER A 271 9.70 0.76 -6.39
C SER A 271 10.28 0.83 -4.97
N HIS A 272 10.94 1.93 -4.62
CA HIS A 272 11.49 2.11 -3.27
C HIS A 272 10.37 2.17 -2.22
N ILE A 273 9.30 2.91 -2.51
CA ILE A 273 8.18 3.04 -1.58
C ILE A 273 7.52 1.68 -1.34
N LYS A 274 7.35 0.87 -2.40
CA LYS A 274 6.76 -0.47 -2.29
C LYS A 274 7.65 -1.41 -1.45
N GLN A 275 8.97 -1.24 -1.53
CA GLN A 275 9.90 -2.04 -0.75
C GLN A 275 9.95 -1.64 0.72
N SER A 276 9.69 -0.37 1.03
CA SER A 276 9.61 0.11 2.40
C SER A 276 8.15 0.19 2.83
N ARG A 277 7.73 -0.77 3.64
CA ARG A 277 6.33 -0.85 4.09
C ARG A 277 5.91 0.37 4.89
N SER A 278 6.80 0.91 5.71
CA SER A 278 6.56 2.12 6.49
C SER A 278 6.23 3.31 5.59
N LEU A 279 7.05 3.54 4.56
CA LEU A 279 6.81 4.62 3.60
C LEU A 279 5.54 4.39 2.80
N HIS A 280 5.27 3.15 2.41
CA HIS A 280 4.07 2.80 1.64
C HIS A 280 2.79 3.18 2.40
N ILE A 281 2.75 2.88 3.71
CA ILE A 281 1.61 3.22 4.56
C ILE A 281 1.49 4.74 4.71
N MET A 282 2.60 5.43 5.01
CA MET A 282 2.59 6.89 5.19
C MET A 282 2.11 7.62 3.94
N CYS A 283 2.37 7.07 2.76
CA CYS A 283 1.98 7.69 1.48
C CYS A 283 0.47 7.60 1.19
N HIS A 284 -0.35 7.08 2.10
CA HIS A 284 -1.79 7.31 2.05
C HIS A 284 -2.12 8.80 2.18
N ILE A 285 -1.26 9.55 2.87
CA ILE A 285 -1.45 10.99 3.07
C ILE A 285 -0.64 11.73 2.00
N PRO A 286 -1.29 12.53 1.14
CA PRO A 286 -0.63 13.19 0.01
C PRO A 286 0.61 14.01 0.37
N VAL A 287 0.63 14.68 1.54
CA VAL A 287 1.81 15.45 1.95
C VAL A 287 3.04 14.56 2.10
N PHE A 288 2.86 13.35 2.60
CA PHE A 288 3.98 12.40 2.74
C PHE A 288 4.44 11.88 1.38
N CYS A 289 3.52 11.72 0.42
CA CYS A 289 3.90 11.39 -0.96
C CYS A 289 4.81 12.47 -1.53
N TRP A 290 4.44 13.71 -1.36
CA TRP A 290 5.19 14.85 -1.87
C TRP A 290 6.58 14.95 -1.23
N ILE A 291 6.66 14.90 0.09
CA ILE A 291 7.93 15.00 0.82
C ILE A 291 8.84 13.82 0.45
N THR A 292 8.30 12.61 0.46
CA THR A 292 9.04 11.39 0.13
C THR A 292 9.62 11.47 -1.29
N ALA A 293 8.80 11.88 -2.25
CA ALA A 293 9.24 11.99 -3.65
C ALA A 293 10.31 13.07 -3.82
N THR A 294 10.17 14.21 -3.14
CA THR A 294 11.15 15.30 -3.17
C THR A 294 12.51 14.80 -2.68
N VAL A 295 12.51 14.11 -1.56
CA VAL A 295 13.74 13.57 -0.94
C VAL A 295 14.36 12.49 -1.84
N LEU A 296 13.55 11.55 -2.31
CA LEU A 296 14.05 10.44 -3.13
C LEU A 296 14.60 10.93 -4.47
N GLU A 297 13.99 11.95 -5.09
CA GLU A 297 14.52 12.57 -6.31
C GLU A 297 15.93 13.11 -6.07
N ASP A 298 16.15 13.83 -4.97
CA ASP A 298 17.45 14.41 -4.64
C ASP A 298 18.50 13.32 -4.37
N VAL A 299 18.13 12.33 -3.54
CA VAL A 299 19.05 11.23 -3.17
C VAL A 299 19.46 10.42 -4.42
N LEU A 300 18.52 10.16 -5.32
CA LEU A 300 18.78 9.39 -6.53
C LEU A 300 19.68 10.17 -7.52
N LYS A 301 19.57 11.51 -7.55
CA LYS A 301 20.40 12.36 -8.42
C LYS A 301 21.85 12.42 -7.97
N THR A 302 22.08 12.46 -6.65
CA THR A 302 23.44 12.68 -6.12
C THR A 302 24.30 11.43 -6.10
N ARG A 303 23.72 10.25 -6.33
CA ARG A 303 24.42 8.94 -6.32
C ARG A 303 25.30 8.72 -5.06
N GLU A 304 25.04 9.47 -4.01
CA GLU A 304 25.67 9.19 -2.73
C GLU A 304 25.09 7.85 -2.26
N GLY A 305 25.93 6.82 -2.28
CA GLY A 305 25.53 5.45 -1.97
C GLY A 305 25.19 5.28 -0.51
N GLY A 306 24.11 5.91 -0.08
CA GLY A 306 23.59 5.75 1.25
C GLY A 306 22.19 5.09 1.21
N UNK A 307 21.85 4.59 2.17
CA UNK A 307 20.67 4.03 2.27
C UNK A 307 19.71 5.06 1.99
N LEU A 308 18.87 4.62 1.39
CA LEU A 308 17.72 5.49 1.18
C LEU A 308 16.97 5.67 2.51
N PRO A 309 16.43 6.85 2.77
CA PRO A 309 15.73 7.11 4.04
C PRO A 309 14.59 6.10 4.26
N LYS A 310 14.49 5.54 5.45
CA LYS A 310 13.51 4.51 5.79
C LYS A 310 12.56 4.92 6.90
N THR A 311 12.95 5.87 7.77
CA THR A 311 12.10 6.34 8.85
C THR A 311 11.56 7.73 8.55
N LEU A 312 10.50 8.09 9.25
CA LEU A 312 9.87 9.41 9.12
C LEU A 312 10.87 10.53 9.44
N THR A 313 11.62 10.40 10.53
CA THR A 313 12.59 11.41 10.93
C THR A 313 13.70 11.58 9.89
N GLU A 314 14.25 10.46 9.39
CA GLU A 314 15.25 10.52 8.33
C GLU A 314 14.73 11.28 7.10
N MET A 315 13.49 10.99 6.74
CA MET A 315 12.87 11.62 5.56
C MET A 315 12.79 13.13 5.74
N TYR A 316 12.37 13.61 6.91
CA TYR A 316 12.24 15.04 7.19
C TYR A 316 13.60 15.72 7.33
N ILE A 317 14.60 15.03 7.88
CA ILE A 317 15.99 15.58 7.94
C ILE A 317 16.51 15.79 6.51
N HIS A 318 16.34 14.78 5.63
CA HIS A 318 16.74 14.90 4.22
C HIS A 318 15.97 16.02 3.52
N PHE A 319 14.69 16.18 3.83
CA PHE A 319 13.89 17.30 3.30
C PHE A 319 14.48 18.65 3.70
N LEU A 320 14.88 18.80 4.95
CA LEU A 320 15.53 20.02 5.44
C LEU A 320 16.87 20.26 4.73
N VAL A 321 17.66 19.20 4.54
CA VAL A 321 18.94 19.26 3.83
C VAL A 321 18.72 19.70 2.38
N VAL A 322 17.70 19.16 1.71
CA VAL A 322 17.35 19.54 0.33
C VAL A 322 17.03 21.03 0.27
N GLN A 323 16.27 21.55 1.24
CA GLN A 323 15.92 22.97 1.29
C GLN A 323 17.17 23.84 1.48
N ALA A 324 18.10 23.42 2.32
CA ALA A 324 19.35 24.13 2.55
C ALA A 324 20.24 24.12 1.30
N LYS A 325 20.30 23.01 0.56
CA LYS A 325 21.05 22.91 -0.71
C LYS A 325 20.48 23.88 -1.75
N VAL A 326 19.16 23.93 -1.89
CA VAL A 326 18.49 24.83 -2.83
C VAL A 326 18.81 26.29 -2.52
N LYS A 327 18.76 26.66 -1.25
CA LYS A 327 19.13 28.01 -0.79
C LYS A 327 20.57 28.36 -1.19
N LYS A 328 21.51 27.45 -0.93
CA LYS A 328 22.94 27.68 -1.18
C LYS A 328 23.23 27.92 -2.65
N VAL A 329 22.69 27.06 -3.53
CA VAL A 329 22.89 27.17 -4.97
C VAL A 329 22.23 28.43 -5.53
N LYS A 330 21.02 28.71 -5.12
CA LYS A 330 20.17 29.77 -5.68
C LYS A 330 20.51 31.17 -5.15
N TYR A 331 20.77 31.29 -3.83
CA TYR A 331 20.90 32.59 -3.17
C TYR A 331 22.34 32.95 -2.72
N ASP A 332 23.12 31.95 -2.33
CA ASP A 332 24.48 32.17 -1.80
C ASP A 332 25.59 31.95 -2.82
N GLY A 333 25.25 31.45 -4.01
CA GLY A 333 26.24 31.21 -5.07
C GLY A 333 27.19 30.04 -4.83
N GLY A 334 26.85 29.16 -3.87
CA GLY A 334 27.65 28.01 -3.53
C GLY A 334 27.39 26.80 -4.41
N ALA A 335 28.30 25.81 -4.35
CA ALA A 335 28.14 24.53 -5.04
C ALA A 335 27.33 23.55 -4.19
N GLU A 336 26.64 22.60 -4.85
CA GLU A 336 25.86 21.56 -4.18
C GLU A 336 26.69 20.70 -3.22
N THR A 337 28.01 20.64 -3.45
CA THR A 337 28.93 19.81 -2.68
C THR A 337 29.46 20.49 -1.41
N ASP A 338 29.23 21.80 -1.23
CA ASP A 338 29.66 22.55 -0.05
C ASP A 338 28.82 22.18 1.20
N GLU A 339 29.35 22.54 2.39
CA GLU A 339 28.60 22.35 3.66
C GLU A 339 27.23 23.03 3.60
N HIS A 340 26.20 22.37 4.05
CA HIS A 340 24.81 22.83 3.89
C HIS A 340 24.42 23.95 4.85
N TRP A 341 25.10 24.06 5.98
CA TRP A 341 24.67 24.90 7.11
C TRP A 341 25.54 26.15 7.23
N SER A 342 25.24 27.17 6.43
CA SER A 342 25.84 28.49 6.60
C SER A 342 25.34 29.12 7.91
N PRO A 343 26.07 30.13 8.49
CA PRO A 343 25.56 30.81 9.68
C PRO A 343 24.16 31.41 9.49
N GLU A 344 23.88 31.94 8.29
CA GLU A 344 22.56 32.51 7.95
C GLU A 344 21.47 31.42 7.92
N SER A 345 21.77 30.25 7.33
CA SER A 345 20.84 29.12 7.29
C SER A 345 20.54 28.59 8.69
N ARG A 346 21.55 28.49 9.54
CA ARG A 346 21.36 28.10 10.95
C ARG A 346 20.44 29.06 11.67
N GLU A 347 20.67 30.36 11.53
CA GLU A 347 19.84 31.38 12.17
C GLU A 347 18.39 31.30 11.74
N MET A 348 18.16 31.10 10.43
CA MET A 348 16.82 30.98 9.88
C MET A 348 16.12 29.72 10.41
N ILE A 349 16.82 28.60 10.44
CA ILE A 349 16.27 27.32 10.94
C ILE A 349 15.97 27.42 12.43
N GLU A 350 16.87 28.03 13.21
CA GLU A 350 16.67 28.23 14.66
C GLU A 350 15.45 29.12 14.91
N SER A 351 15.29 30.20 14.13
CA SER A 351 14.16 31.13 14.27
C SER A 351 12.84 30.43 13.88
N LEU A 352 12.83 29.70 12.77
CA LEU A 352 11.64 28.95 12.32
C LEU A 352 11.31 27.83 13.32
N GLY A 353 12.31 27.18 13.88
CA GLY A 353 12.10 26.15 14.90
C GLY A 353 11.47 26.71 16.17
N LYS A 354 11.96 27.88 16.63
CA LYS A 354 11.38 28.55 17.79
C LYS A 354 9.94 28.95 17.53
N LEU A 355 9.67 29.55 16.36
CA LEU A 355 8.30 29.90 15.96
C LEU A 355 7.41 28.67 15.94
N ALA A 356 7.90 27.57 15.32
CA ALA A 356 7.15 26.31 15.22
C ALA A 356 6.79 25.78 16.60
N PHE A 357 7.75 25.75 17.52
CA PHE A 357 7.53 25.22 18.87
C PHE A 357 6.57 26.10 19.67
N ASP A 358 6.81 27.41 19.70
CA ASP A 358 5.96 28.34 20.48
C ASP A 358 4.51 28.28 20.00
N GLN A 359 4.30 28.26 18.69
CA GLN A 359 2.96 28.23 18.11
C GLN A 359 2.31 26.85 18.23
N LEU A 360 3.09 25.77 18.19
CA LEU A 360 2.58 24.41 18.44
C LEU A 360 2.00 24.29 19.85
N GLN A 361 2.69 24.85 20.84
CA GLN A 361 2.22 24.84 22.23
C GLN A 361 0.88 25.59 22.38
N LYS A 362 0.69 26.64 21.60
CA LYS A 362 -0.56 27.42 21.59
C LYS A 362 -1.65 26.81 20.72
N GLY A 363 -1.34 25.78 19.92
CA GLY A 363 -2.26 25.18 19.00
C GLY A 363 -2.50 26.00 17.72
N ASN A 364 -1.64 26.94 17.41
CA ASN A 364 -1.78 27.82 16.23
C ASN A 364 -1.13 27.18 15.02
N LEU A 365 -1.88 27.11 13.91
CA LEU A 365 -1.42 26.57 12.62
C LEU A 365 -1.09 27.70 11.65
N ILE A 366 -1.64 28.89 11.87
CA ILE A 366 -1.40 30.08 11.06
C ILE A 366 -0.91 31.18 11.98
N PHE A 367 -0.08 32.08 11.45
CA PHE A 367 0.62 33.09 12.25
C PHE A 367 0.37 34.47 11.66
N TYR A 368 -0.19 35.32 12.51
CA TYR A 368 -0.38 36.75 12.22
C TYR A 368 0.83 37.52 12.71
N GLU A 369 0.90 38.83 12.36
CA GLU A 369 2.00 39.71 12.79
C GLU A 369 2.21 39.68 14.30
N SER A 370 1.12 39.65 15.08
CA SER A 370 1.18 39.56 16.53
C SER A 370 1.87 38.30 17.01
N ASP A 371 1.59 37.16 16.39
CA ASP A 371 2.21 35.86 16.71
C ASP A 371 3.72 35.91 16.44
N LEU A 372 4.10 36.47 15.28
CA LEU A 372 5.51 36.59 14.89
C LEU A 372 6.26 37.51 15.86
N THR A 373 5.66 38.64 16.23
CA THR A 373 6.26 39.62 17.15
C THR A 373 6.53 39.00 18.53
N GLU A 374 5.61 38.17 19.02
CA GLU A 374 5.78 37.45 20.29
C GLU A 374 7.01 36.53 20.28
N CYS A 375 7.34 36.00 19.12
CA CYS A 375 8.48 35.08 18.91
C CYS A 375 9.75 35.82 18.51
N GLY A 376 9.70 37.15 18.46
CA GLY A 376 10.86 37.95 18.12
C GLY A 376 11.18 38.05 16.65
N ILE A 377 10.22 37.73 15.81
CA ILE A 377 10.36 37.76 14.33
C ILE A 377 9.51 38.92 13.80
N ASN A 378 10.17 39.88 13.11
CA ASN A 378 9.40 40.94 12.48
C ASN A 378 8.90 40.43 11.10
N ILE A 379 7.87 41.10 10.56
CA ILE A 379 7.18 40.69 9.36
C ILE A 379 8.08 40.67 8.12
N ARG A 380 9.07 41.56 8.06
CA ARG A 380 10.04 41.61 6.94
C ARG A 380 10.94 40.37 6.94
N VAL A 381 11.43 39.99 8.13
CA VAL A 381 12.28 38.80 8.32
C VAL A 381 11.47 37.54 7.95
N ALA A 382 10.21 37.45 8.38
CA ALA A 382 9.32 36.34 8.04
C ALA A 382 9.13 36.22 6.53
N SER A 383 8.96 37.36 5.83
CA SER A 383 8.84 37.37 4.37
C SER A 383 10.10 36.87 3.68
N VAL A 384 11.27 37.22 4.19
CA VAL A 384 12.56 36.72 3.69
C VAL A 384 12.62 35.18 3.88
N TYR A 385 12.26 34.69 5.05
CA TYR A 385 12.28 33.23 5.35
C TYR A 385 11.34 32.49 4.40
N SER A 386 10.15 33.00 4.13
CA SER A 386 9.18 32.40 3.21
C SER A 386 9.69 32.39 1.77
N GLY A 387 10.47 33.41 1.39
CA GLY A 387 11.09 33.49 0.08
C GLY A 387 12.26 32.54 -0.12
N VAL A 388 12.92 32.14 0.97
CA VAL A 388 14.09 31.26 0.93
C VAL A 388 13.69 29.80 1.14
N PHE A 389 12.92 29.50 2.17
CA PHE A 389 12.47 28.13 2.48
C PHE A 389 11.02 27.94 2.00
N THR A 390 10.80 28.13 0.71
CA THR A 390 9.48 28.14 0.06
C THR A 390 8.68 26.86 0.27
N GLN A 391 9.37 25.72 0.41
CA GLN A 391 8.72 24.42 0.56
C GLN A 391 8.41 24.06 2.02
N MET A 392 8.85 24.88 2.97
CA MET A 392 8.62 24.64 4.39
C MET A 392 7.74 25.70 5.04
N PHE A 393 7.92 26.96 4.65
CA PHE A 393 7.29 28.12 5.28
C PHE A 393 6.77 29.04 4.20
N LYS A 394 5.51 29.45 4.28
CA LYS A 394 4.89 30.27 3.24
C LYS A 394 4.20 31.49 3.80
N GLU A 395 4.28 32.58 3.01
CA GLU A 395 3.50 33.79 3.19
C GLU A 395 2.26 33.69 2.31
N GLU A 396 1.09 33.83 2.90
CA GLU A 396 -0.16 33.92 2.14
C GLU A 396 -0.67 35.35 2.24
N ARG A 397 -0.88 35.98 1.10
CA ARG A 397 -1.52 37.26 1.04
C ARG A 397 -3.03 37.03 1.00
N GLY A 398 -3.72 37.44 2.06
CA GLY A 398 -5.15 37.58 2.04
C GLY A 398 -5.54 38.66 1.03
N LEU A 399 -6.81 38.72 0.71
CA LEU A 399 -7.35 39.78 -0.19
C LEU A 399 -7.10 41.19 0.38
N TYR A 400 -6.69 41.34 1.60
CA TYR A 400 -6.53 42.60 2.34
C TYR A 400 -5.17 42.78 2.94
N GLN A 401 -4.17 42.96 2.22
CA GLN A 401 -2.84 43.43 2.59
C GLN A 401 -2.20 42.87 3.87
N ASP A 402 -2.97 42.21 4.73
CA ASP A 402 -2.44 41.58 5.94
C ASP A 402 -1.76 40.26 5.58
N LYS A 403 -0.47 40.19 5.88
CA LYS A 403 0.32 39.00 5.59
C LYS A 403 0.03 37.93 6.66
N VAL A 404 -0.24 36.73 6.20
CA VAL A 404 -0.45 35.54 7.03
C VAL A 404 0.66 34.55 6.71
N PHE A 405 1.25 33.96 7.73
CA PHE A 405 2.32 32.99 7.56
C PHE A 405 1.88 31.64 8.12
N CYS A 406 2.37 30.58 7.52
CA CYS A 406 2.13 29.23 8.02
C CYS A 406 3.26 28.33 7.52
N PHE A 407 3.45 27.23 8.23
CA PHE A 407 4.26 26.14 7.68
C PHE A 407 3.43 25.46 6.59
N VAL A 408 4.13 24.94 5.58
CA VAL A 408 3.46 24.33 4.42
C VAL A 408 2.53 23.21 4.88
N HIS A 409 2.96 22.45 5.91
CA HIS A 409 2.14 21.39 6.52
C HIS A 409 2.40 21.34 8.03
N LEU A 410 1.41 20.87 8.77
CA LEU A 410 1.54 20.70 10.22
C LEU A 410 2.72 19.79 10.58
N SER A 411 2.97 18.76 9.81
CA SER A 411 4.09 17.84 10.06
C SER A 411 5.44 18.57 9.98
N VAL A 412 5.58 19.55 9.09
CA VAL A 412 6.80 20.37 8.99
C VAL A 412 6.95 21.22 10.26
N GLN A 413 5.86 21.81 10.74
CA GLN A 413 5.85 22.57 12.00
C GLN A 413 6.28 21.67 13.16
N GLU A 414 5.71 20.49 13.27
CA GLU A 414 6.03 19.54 14.34
C GLU A 414 7.49 19.09 14.29
N PHE A 415 7.99 18.84 13.07
CA PHE A 415 9.41 18.47 12.88
C PHE A 415 10.35 19.61 13.32
N LEU A 416 10.08 20.83 12.86
CA LEU A 416 10.93 21.98 13.23
C LEU A 416 10.85 22.30 14.72
N ALA A 417 9.67 22.12 15.32
CA ALA A 417 9.51 22.28 16.78
C ALA A 417 10.35 21.25 17.53
N ALA A 418 10.31 19.99 17.11
CA ALA A 418 11.11 18.92 17.72
C ALA A 418 12.61 19.20 17.54
N LEU A 419 12.99 19.65 16.35
CA LEU A 419 14.38 20.01 16.05
C LEU A 419 14.85 21.15 16.98
N HIS A 420 14.04 22.18 17.15
CA HIS A 420 14.34 23.31 18.04
C HIS A 420 14.54 22.84 19.49
N VAL A 421 13.64 22.03 20.00
CA VAL A 421 13.71 21.49 21.37
C VAL A 421 14.98 20.64 21.53
N HIS A 422 15.28 19.79 20.56
CA HIS A 422 16.44 18.89 20.59
C HIS A 422 17.74 19.68 20.49
N LEU A 423 17.83 20.65 19.56
CA LEU A 423 19.01 21.50 19.39
C LEU A 423 19.28 22.32 20.64
N THR A 424 18.25 22.89 21.25
CA THR A 424 18.38 23.71 22.49
C THR A 424 18.91 22.83 23.61
N PHE A 425 18.38 21.61 23.76
CA PHE A 425 18.89 20.71 24.82
C PHE A 425 20.33 20.29 24.56
N THR A 426 20.63 19.87 23.32
CA THR A 426 21.97 19.36 22.98
C THR A 426 23.02 20.43 23.02
N ASN A 427 22.73 21.65 22.52
CA ASN A 427 23.72 22.74 22.42
C ASN A 427 23.86 23.56 23.69
N SER A 428 22.79 23.76 24.46
CA SER A 428 22.80 24.64 25.63
C SER A 428 22.35 23.97 26.93
N GLY A 429 21.88 22.72 26.87
CA GLY A 429 21.44 21.97 28.05
C GLY A 429 20.09 22.38 28.61
N VAL A 430 19.38 23.29 27.95
CA VAL A 430 18.06 23.74 28.39
C VAL A 430 16.97 22.82 27.87
N ASN A 431 16.13 22.29 28.78
CA ASN A 431 14.96 21.49 28.40
C ASN A 431 13.73 22.40 28.32
N LEU A 432 13.32 22.73 27.09
CA LEU A 432 12.17 23.61 26.84
C LEU A 432 10.84 22.97 27.22
N LEU A 433 10.81 21.64 27.44
CA LEU A 433 9.61 20.93 27.86
C LEU A 433 9.32 20.97 29.35
N GLU A 434 10.32 21.35 30.17
CA GLU A 434 10.15 21.49 31.62
C GLU A 434 9.43 22.79 31.94
N GLU A 435 8.41 22.72 32.81
CA GLU A 435 7.79 23.91 33.38
C GLU A 435 8.77 24.53 34.36
N HIS A 436 9.10 25.79 34.13
CA HIS A 436 10.02 26.54 35.02
C HIS A 436 9.31 26.80 36.33
N SER A 437 9.52 25.97 37.33
CA SER A 437 9.25 26.37 38.69
C SER A 437 10.42 27.23 39.15
N VAL A 438 10.13 28.33 39.82
CA VAL A 438 11.10 29.34 40.29
C VAL A 438 12.17 28.71 41.20
N TRP A 439 11.90 27.52 41.71
CA TRP A 439 12.75 26.82 42.67
C TRP A 439 13.76 25.86 42.04
N SER A 440 13.67 25.55 40.72
CA SER A 440 14.56 24.59 40.09
C SER A 440 15.90 25.15 39.59
N LYS A 441 16.19 26.45 39.87
CA LYS A 441 17.39 27.11 39.36
C LYS A 441 18.68 26.79 40.13
N GLN A 442 18.62 25.93 41.15
CA GLN A 442 19.79 25.74 42.04
C GLN A 442 20.43 24.35 41.93
N LEU A 443 19.95 23.47 41.08
CA LEU A 443 20.56 22.14 40.98
C LEU A 443 21.28 21.99 39.64
N THR A 444 22.59 22.19 39.70
CA THR A 444 23.53 21.86 38.64
C THR A 444 23.74 20.35 38.59
N GLU A 445 22.67 19.58 38.55
CA GLU A 445 22.79 18.14 38.21
C GLU A 445 23.08 18.04 36.72
N LYS A 446 24.04 17.22 36.39
CA LYS A 446 24.36 16.85 35.01
C LYS A 446 23.08 16.52 34.30
N LEU A 447 22.77 17.26 33.23
CA LEU A 447 21.59 17.08 32.43
C LEU A 447 21.59 15.66 31.86
N ASP A 448 20.72 14.84 32.41
CA ASP A 448 20.58 13.44 31.96
C ASP A 448 19.71 13.40 30.69
N PRO A 449 20.28 12.99 29.53
CA PRO A 449 19.48 12.87 28.33
C PRO A 449 18.29 11.92 28.48
N THR A 450 18.41 10.89 29.29
CA THR A 450 17.32 9.94 29.55
C THR A 450 16.11 10.66 30.17
N ASN A 451 16.37 11.54 31.12
CA ASN A 451 15.32 12.33 31.78
C ASN A 451 14.62 13.26 30.78
N PHE A 452 15.38 13.86 29.88
CA PHE A 452 14.84 14.71 28.80
C PHE A 452 13.83 13.94 27.94
N TYR A 453 14.20 12.75 27.49
CA TYR A 453 13.32 11.92 26.67
C TYR A 453 12.11 11.38 27.46
N LYS A 454 12.28 11.05 28.74
CA LYS A 454 11.17 10.63 29.60
C LYS A 454 10.14 11.74 29.75
N ILE A 455 10.60 12.97 29.96
CA ILE A 455 9.71 14.15 30.07
C ILE A 455 8.96 14.35 28.76
N ALA A 456 9.62 14.18 27.62
CA ALA A 456 8.99 14.28 26.30
C ALA A 456 7.89 13.24 26.13
N VAL A 457 8.16 11.98 26.51
CA VAL A 457 7.17 10.91 26.47
C VAL A 457 5.95 11.26 27.35
N ASP A 458 6.20 11.69 28.57
CA ASP A 458 5.12 12.04 29.50
C ASP A 458 4.26 13.19 28.98
N LYS A 459 4.89 14.22 28.41
CA LYS A 459 4.18 15.36 27.82
C LYS A 459 3.27 14.92 26.67
N ALA A 460 3.78 14.06 25.80
CA ALA A 460 2.99 13.53 24.67
C ALA A 460 1.82 12.69 25.16
N LEU A 461 2.05 11.84 26.18
CA LEU A 461 0.99 10.99 26.74
C LEU A 461 -0.11 11.79 27.42
N GLN A 462 0.23 12.95 27.98
CA GLN A 462 -0.71 13.85 28.65
C GLN A 462 -1.43 14.77 27.69
N SER A 463 -0.92 14.94 26.45
CA SER A 463 -1.51 15.88 25.50
C SER A 463 -2.88 15.37 25.01
N PRO A 464 -3.86 16.28 24.87
CA PRO A 464 -5.16 15.86 24.37
C PRO A 464 -5.12 15.56 22.88
N ASN A 465 -5.91 14.56 22.45
CA ASN A 465 -6.14 14.23 21.04
C ASN A 465 -4.87 13.95 20.23
N GLY A 466 -3.79 13.50 20.89
CA GLY A 466 -2.54 13.17 20.21
C GLY A 466 -1.80 14.37 19.62
N HIS A 467 -2.02 15.53 20.18
CA HIS A 467 -1.47 16.80 19.69
C HIS A 467 0.07 16.79 19.58
N LEU A 468 0.78 16.09 20.48
CA LEU A 468 2.23 16.00 20.48
C LEU A 468 2.77 14.64 20.01
N ASP A 469 1.92 13.82 19.41
CA ASP A 469 2.32 12.45 19.00
C ASP A 469 3.44 12.49 17.96
N LEU A 470 3.24 13.23 16.88
CA LEU A 470 4.22 13.31 15.79
C LEU A 470 5.48 14.06 16.25
N PHE A 471 5.30 15.09 17.07
CA PHE A 471 6.40 15.82 17.72
C PHE A 471 7.31 14.85 18.48
N LEU A 472 6.73 13.96 19.28
CA LEU A 472 7.50 12.97 20.05
C LEU A 472 8.27 12.01 19.15
N ARG A 473 7.64 11.53 18.07
CA ARG A 473 8.33 10.66 17.10
C ARG A 473 9.57 11.34 16.54
N PHE A 474 9.43 12.57 16.11
CA PHE A 474 10.56 13.35 15.56
C PHE A 474 11.64 13.56 16.61
N LEU A 475 11.25 13.92 17.84
CA LEU A 475 12.20 14.19 18.91
C LEU A 475 13.06 12.96 19.23
N LEU A 476 12.41 11.80 19.35
CA LEU A 476 13.11 10.53 19.62
C LEU A 476 13.94 10.08 18.42
N GLY A 477 13.43 10.29 17.20
CA GLY A 477 14.19 9.98 15.98
C GLY A 477 15.46 10.81 15.86
N LEU A 478 15.41 12.07 16.32
CA LEU A 478 16.58 12.95 16.33
C LEU A 478 17.66 12.49 17.32
N SER A 479 17.32 11.61 18.26
CA SER A 479 18.29 11.06 19.21
C SER A 479 19.22 10.02 18.58
N ARG A 480 18.86 9.47 17.40
CA ARG A 480 19.66 8.45 16.73
C ARG A 480 20.98 9.03 16.19
N GLN A 481 22.07 8.29 16.40
CA GLN A 481 23.41 8.69 15.95
C GLN A 481 23.46 8.94 14.44
N THR A 482 22.80 8.10 13.65
CA THR A 482 22.74 8.24 12.18
C THR A 482 22.08 9.56 11.77
N ASN A 483 21.03 9.95 12.47
CA ASN A 483 20.33 11.21 12.20
C ASN A 483 21.14 12.41 12.65
N GLN A 484 21.84 12.30 13.79
CA GLN A 484 22.72 13.37 14.28
C GLN A 484 23.88 13.62 13.33
N THR A 485 24.39 12.58 12.68
CA THR A 485 25.44 12.70 11.64
C THR A 485 24.95 13.54 10.46
N LEU A 486 23.67 13.38 10.05
CA LEU A 486 23.08 14.18 8.96
C LEU A 486 22.93 15.65 9.34
N LEU A 487 22.86 15.94 10.64
CA LEU A 487 22.68 17.31 11.17
C LEU A 487 23.99 17.96 11.64
N ARG A 488 25.13 17.42 11.22
CA ARG A 488 26.44 18.03 11.52
C ARG A 488 26.46 19.48 11.04
N GLY A 489 26.87 20.38 11.95
CA GLY A 489 26.85 21.81 11.69
C GLY A 489 25.71 22.53 12.37
N LEU A 490 24.59 21.85 12.59
CA LEU A 490 23.51 22.35 13.45
C LEU A 490 23.72 21.88 14.88
N LEU A 491 24.13 20.63 15.07
CA LEU A 491 24.45 20.04 16.37
C LEU A 491 25.93 20.26 16.69
N THR A 492 26.21 20.85 17.86
CA THR A 492 27.57 21.06 18.32
C THR A 492 28.14 19.87 19.09
N GLN A 493 27.26 18.97 19.58
CA GLN A 493 27.64 17.75 20.29
C GLN A 493 26.74 16.58 19.91
N THR A 494 27.33 15.41 19.78
CA THR A 494 26.58 14.17 19.57
C THR A 494 26.30 13.56 20.93
N GLY A 495 25.05 13.71 21.42
CA GLY A 495 24.73 13.48 22.82
C GLY A 495 24.01 12.21 23.20
N SER A 496 23.84 11.23 22.33
CA SER A 496 23.11 10.03 22.74
C SER A 496 24.03 8.80 22.80
N SER A 497 24.06 8.17 23.95
CA SER A 497 24.75 6.88 24.15
C SER A 497 23.76 5.72 23.94
N SER A 498 24.30 4.53 23.70
CA SER A 498 23.49 3.32 23.62
C SER A 498 22.74 3.07 24.94
N GLN A 499 23.28 3.52 26.06
CA GLN A 499 22.62 3.36 27.37
C GLN A 499 21.41 4.28 27.50
N THR A 500 21.49 5.52 26.97
CA THR A 500 20.36 6.44 26.94
C THR A 500 19.23 5.84 26.12
N LYS A 501 19.55 5.24 24.96
CA LYS A 501 18.59 4.56 24.09
C LYS A 501 17.91 3.41 24.84
N LYS A 502 18.68 2.55 25.51
CA LYS A 502 18.16 1.41 26.28
C LYS A 502 17.19 1.85 27.37
N LYS A 503 17.58 2.86 28.15
CA LYS A 503 16.74 3.39 29.23
C LYS A 503 15.46 4.03 28.70
N THR A 504 15.54 4.75 27.59
CA THR A 504 14.37 5.36 26.94
C THR A 504 13.42 4.30 26.43
N VAL A 505 13.95 3.24 25.77
CA VAL A 505 13.17 2.11 25.29
C VAL A 505 12.47 1.41 26.46
N GLN A 506 13.19 1.16 27.56
CA GLN A 506 12.60 0.52 28.75
C GLN A 506 11.47 1.35 29.33
N TYR A 507 11.65 2.69 29.38
CA TYR A 507 10.62 3.60 29.88
C TYR A 507 9.36 3.54 28.98
N ILE A 508 9.54 3.56 27.66
CA ILE A 508 8.43 3.47 26.71
C ILE A 508 7.69 2.15 26.89
N LYS A 509 8.42 1.04 27.01
CA LYS A 509 7.82 -0.29 27.24
C LYS A 509 7.03 -0.35 28.55
N LYS A 510 7.55 0.30 29.59
CA LYS A 510 6.84 0.40 30.87
C LYS A 510 5.51 1.14 30.70
N GLN A 511 5.53 2.27 29.96
CA GLN A 511 4.32 3.03 29.70
C GLN A 511 3.30 2.21 28.88
N LEU A 512 3.78 1.40 27.93
CA LEU A 512 2.93 0.50 27.14
C LEU A 512 2.25 -0.57 28.01
N GLY A 513 2.89 -0.94 29.13
CA GLY A 513 2.33 -1.89 30.09
C GLY A 513 1.20 -1.30 30.93
N GLU A 514 1.02 0.00 30.92
CA GLU A 514 -0.08 0.66 31.61
C GLU A 514 -1.32 0.69 30.70
N ASN A 515 -2.45 1.01 31.25
CA ASN A 515 -3.73 0.96 30.53
C ASN A 515 -3.87 2.18 29.61
N LEU A 516 -3.18 2.18 28.47
CA LEU A 516 -3.21 3.26 27.49
C LEU A 516 -4.27 3.01 26.43
N SER A 517 -4.77 4.09 25.84
CA SER A 517 -5.62 4.01 24.65
C SER A 517 -4.84 3.39 23.48
N ALA A 518 -5.57 2.85 22.51
CA ALA A 518 -4.96 2.26 21.30
C ALA A 518 -4.09 3.30 20.56
N GLU A 519 -4.56 4.53 20.46
CA GLU A 519 -3.87 5.61 19.76
C GLU A 519 -2.53 5.94 20.41
N LYS A 520 -2.52 6.04 21.73
CA LYS A 520 -1.28 6.32 22.49
C LYS A 520 -0.31 5.15 22.38
N SER A 521 -0.82 3.93 22.43
CA SER A 521 0.01 2.73 22.26
C SER A 521 0.65 2.70 20.88
N ILE A 522 -0.12 2.99 19.83
CA ILE A 522 0.39 3.06 18.45
C ILE A 522 1.52 4.07 18.36
N ASN A 523 1.31 5.26 18.94
CA ASN A 523 2.32 6.30 18.87
C ASN A 523 3.61 5.87 19.56
N LEU A 524 3.51 5.23 20.72
CA LEU A 524 4.70 4.73 21.42
C LEU A 524 5.41 3.65 20.61
N PHE A 525 4.67 2.79 19.90
CA PHE A 525 5.28 1.82 18.99
C PHE A 525 6.04 2.51 17.86
N HIS A 526 5.47 3.55 17.29
CA HIS A 526 6.17 4.35 16.27
C HIS A 526 7.43 4.99 16.85
N CYS A 527 7.38 5.42 18.10
CA CYS A 527 8.55 5.97 18.78
C CYS A 527 9.65 4.92 18.90
N LEU A 528 9.29 3.68 19.23
CA LEU A 528 10.26 2.56 19.29
C LEU A 528 10.87 2.31 17.91
N ASN A 529 10.05 2.40 16.86
CA ASN A 529 10.53 2.25 15.48
C ASN A 529 11.51 3.38 15.11
N GLU A 530 11.22 4.62 15.51
CA GLU A 530 12.11 5.76 15.28
C GLU A 530 13.44 5.59 16.05
N LEU A 531 13.40 4.92 17.20
CA LEU A 531 14.59 4.58 17.98
C LEU A 531 15.31 3.34 17.44
N ASN A 532 14.75 2.71 16.43
CA ASN A 532 15.25 1.47 15.82
C ASN A 532 15.29 0.30 16.82
N ASP A 533 14.23 0.15 17.62
CA ASP A 533 14.06 -0.97 18.53
C ASP A 533 12.88 -1.83 18.05
N ARG A 534 13.15 -3.12 17.81
CA ARG A 534 12.18 -4.06 17.24
C ARG A 534 11.78 -5.18 18.19
N SER A 535 12.29 -5.18 19.40
CA SER A 535 12.08 -6.28 20.35
C SER A 535 10.63 -6.40 20.80
N LEU A 536 9.84 -5.32 20.75
CA LEU A 536 8.48 -5.31 21.27
C LEU A 536 7.52 -6.17 20.44
N VAL A 537 7.70 -6.22 19.12
CA VAL A 537 6.86 -7.06 18.24
C VAL A 537 7.00 -8.52 18.66
N GLU A 538 8.24 -8.97 18.90
CA GLU A 538 8.52 -10.33 19.36
C GLU A 538 7.86 -10.61 20.72
N GLU A 539 7.92 -9.65 21.65
CA GLU A 539 7.29 -9.77 22.96
C GLU A 539 5.77 -9.89 22.85
N ILE A 540 5.14 -9.11 21.96
CA ILE A 540 3.69 -9.19 21.73
C ILE A 540 3.32 -10.55 21.12
N GLN A 541 4.08 -11.02 20.14
CA GLN A 541 3.86 -12.33 19.52
C GLN A 541 3.93 -13.44 20.58
N GLN A 542 4.92 -13.39 21.46
CA GLN A 542 5.09 -14.36 22.54
C GLN A 542 3.91 -14.31 23.52
N SER A 543 3.45 -13.13 23.89
CA SER A 543 2.33 -12.94 24.82
C SER A 543 1.01 -13.46 24.24
N LEU A 544 0.79 -13.25 22.94
CA LEU A 544 -0.41 -13.74 22.25
C LEU A 544 -0.37 -15.27 22.11
N SER A 545 0.77 -15.82 21.68
CA SER A 545 0.91 -17.27 21.43
C SER A 545 0.91 -18.09 22.72
N SER A 546 1.41 -17.53 23.81
CA SER A 546 1.42 -18.20 25.12
C SER A 546 0.09 -18.09 25.87
N GLY A 547 -0.85 -17.30 25.36
CA GLY A 547 -2.16 -17.09 26.00
C GLY A 547 -2.17 -16.06 27.12
N HIS A 548 -1.04 -15.41 27.39
CA HIS A 548 -0.96 -14.35 28.39
C HIS A 548 -1.76 -13.12 27.98
N LEU A 549 -1.87 -12.90 26.68
CA LEU A 549 -2.70 -11.85 26.10
C LEU A 549 -3.73 -12.52 25.19
N SER A 550 -4.96 -12.55 25.62
CA SER A 550 -6.07 -13.21 24.89
C SER A 550 -6.55 -12.32 23.75
N THR A 551 -6.86 -12.93 22.60
CA THR A 551 -7.47 -12.23 21.46
C THR A 551 -8.81 -11.62 21.83
N ASP A 552 -9.54 -12.25 22.75
CA ASP A 552 -10.85 -11.76 23.20
C ASP A 552 -10.73 -10.46 24.00
N LYS A 553 -9.55 -10.17 24.52
CA LYS A 553 -9.30 -8.96 25.33
C LYS A 553 -8.86 -7.76 24.49
N LEU A 554 -8.48 -7.98 23.22
CA LEU A 554 -8.06 -6.89 22.35
C LEU A 554 -9.28 -6.25 21.71
N SER A 555 -9.40 -4.94 21.85
CA SER A 555 -10.43 -4.18 21.15
C SER A 555 -10.11 -4.14 19.63
N PRO A 556 -11.12 -3.90 18.79
CA PRO A 556 -10.85 -3.73 17.35
C PRO A 556 -9.78 -2.66 17.06
N ALA A 557 -9.77 -1.58 17.81
CA ALA A 557 -8.77 -0.52 17.68
C ALA A 557 -7.37 -1.01 18.03
N GLN A 558 -7.24 -1.84 19.07
CA GLN A 558 -5.97 -2.44 19.46
C GLN A 558 -5.46 -3.41 18.39
N TRP A 559 -6.36 -4.17 17.74
CA TRP A 559 -6.02 -5.03 16.62
C TRP A 559 -5.50 -4.20 15.45
N SER A 560 -6.17 -3.11 15.12
CA SER A 560 -5.73 -2.19 14.06
C SER A 560 -4.35 -1.60 14.36
N ALA A 561 -4.11 -1.30 15.64
CA ALA A 561 -2.81 -0.82 16.11
C ALA A 561 -1.71 -1.84 15.85
N LEU A 562 -1.95 -3.08 16.22
CA LEU A 562 -0.98 -4.18 16.01
C LEU A 562 -0.68 -4.36 14.53
N VAL A 563 -1.71 -4.37 13.68
CA VAL A 563 -1.56 -4.49 12.22
C VAL A 563 -0.71 -3.35 11.68
N PHE A 564 -1.00 -2.11 12.11
CA PHE A 564 -0.24 -0.94 11.68
C PHE A 564 1.24 -1.08 12.03
N ILE A 565 1.53 -1.51 13.27
CA ILE A 565 2.90 -1.71 13.75
C ILE A 565 3.62 -2.77 12.90
N LEU A 566 2.96 -3.90 12.65
CA LEU A 566 3.53 -4.98 11.85
C LEU A 566 3.84 -4.51 10.43
N LEU A 567 2.91 -3.76 9.82
CA LEU A 567 3.10 -3.25 8.46
C LEU A 567 4.16 -2.15 8.41
N SER A 568 4.33 -1.39 9.49
CA SER A 568 5.31 -0.29 9.56
C SER A 568 6.71 -0.76 9.94
N SER A 569 6.84 -1.96 10.48
CA SER A 569 8.14 -2.52 10.86
C SER A 569 8.92 -2.92 9.60
N GLU A 570 10.24 -2.82 9.68
CA GLU A 570 11.13 -3.26 8.61
C GLU A 570 11.45 -4.75 8.71
N ASP A 571 10.88 -5.43 9.69
CA ASP A 571 11.06 -6.86 9.86
C ASP A 571 10.45 -7.62 8.67
N ASP A 572 11.08 -8.72 8.35
CA ASP A 572 10.69 -9.56 7.23
C ASP A 572 9.32 -10.20 7.49
N LEU A 573 8.30 -9.72 6.79
CA LEU A 573 6.95 -10.28 6.84
C LEU A 573 6.71 -11.32 5.73
N ASP A 574 7.77 -11.86 5.14
CA ASP A 574 7.64 -12.85 4.08
C ASP A 574 6.79 -14.04 4.51
N VAL A 575 6.88 -14.44 5.80
CA VAL A 575 6.08 -15.55 6.33
C VAL A 575 5.20 -15.05 7.47
N LEU A 576 3.88 -15.17 7.28
CA LEU A 576 2.91 -14.96 8.38
C LEU A 576 2.51 -16.33 8.93
N ASP A 577 2.90 -16.60 10.18
CA ASP A 577 2.45 -17.79 10.91
C ASP A 577 1.40 -17.32 11.92
N LEU A 578 0.13 -17.62 11.64
CA LEU A 578 -0.99 -17.13 12.46
C LEU A 578 -0.90 -17.65 13.90
N LYS A 579 -0.34 -18.83 14.12
CA LYS A 579 -0.22 -19.41 15.46
C LYS A 579 0.70 -18.60 16.38
N LYS A 580 1.58 -17.78 15.82
CA LYS A 580 2.43 -16.87 16.61
C LYS A 580 1.62 -15.71 17.21
N TYR A 581 0.45 -15.41 16.66
CA TYR A 581 -0.46 -14.37 17.17
C TYR A 581 -1.61 -15.02 17.94
N SER A 582 -2.42 -15.76 17.23
CA SER A 582 -3.54 -16.51 17.81
C SER A 582 -4.10 -17.47 16.75
N ALA A 583 -4.28 -18.74 17.11
CA ALA A 583 -4.89 -19.72 16.21
C ALA A 583 -6.41 -19.53 16.18
N SER A 584 -6.89 -18.43 15.66
CA SER A 584 -8.30 -18.08 15.66
C SER A 584 -8.69 -17.36 14.36
N GLU A 585 -9.95 -17.51 13.99
CA GLU A 585 -10.54 -16.82 12.82
C GLU A 585 -10.54 -15.32 13.01
N GLU A 586 -10.84 -14.85 14.23
CA GLU A 586 -10.83 -13.41 14.53
C GLU A 586 -9.43 -12.80 14.27
N ALA A 587 -8.37 -13.49 14.67
CA ALA A 587 -7.00 -13.03 14.45
C ALA A 587 -6.71 -12.93 12.94
N LEU A 588 -7.12 -13.94 12.18
CA LEU A 588 -6.93 -13.90 10.72
C LEU A 588 -7.65 -12.70 10.09
N LEU A 589 -8.92 -12.50 10.46
CA LEU A 589 -9.71 -11.41 9.87
C LEU A 589 -9.11 -10.03 10.18
N ARG A 590 -8.45 -9.90 11.35
CA ARG A 590 -7.76 -8.65 11.71
C ARG A 590 -6.41 -8.50 11.01
N LEU A 591 -5.73 -9.62 10.70
CA LEU A 591 -4.38 -9.61 10.11
C LEU A 591 -4.38 -9.71 8.58
N LEU A 592 -5.53 -9.58 7.92
CA LEU A 592 -5.62 -9.67 6.45
C LEU A 592 -4.67 -8.69 5.73
N PRO A 593 -4.47 -7.45 6.17
CA PRO A 593 -3.48 -6.59 5.51
C PRO A 593 -2.06 -7.15 5.56
N VAL A 594 -1.72 -7.89 6.63
CA VAL A 594 -0.42 -8.55 6.77
C VAL A 594 -0.34 -9.76 5.83
N VAL A 595 -1.42 -10.54 5.72
CA VAL A 595 -1.52 -11.64 4.74
C VAL A 595 -1.24 -11.13 3.33
N LYS A 596 -1.82 -10.00 2.98
CA LYS A 596 -1.72 -9.39 1.65
C LYS A 596 -0.27 -9.07 1.24
N VAL A 597 0.56 -8.61 2.19
CA VAL A 597 1.96 -8.26 1.92
C VAL A 597 2.91 -9.43 2.14
N SER A 598 2.45 -10.52 2.76
CA SER A 598 3.28 -11.71 3.00
C SER A 598 3.39 -12.54 1.73
N LYS A 599 4.52 -13.25 1.58
CA LYS A 599 4.69 -14.21 0.50
C LYS A 599 4.10 -15.57 0.85
N LYS A 600 4.08 -15.90 2.14
CA LYS A 600 3.64 -17.18 2.65
C LYS A 600 2.75 -16.99 3.89
N ALA A 601 1.54 -17.53 3.86
CA ALA A 601 0.59 -17.49 4.97
C ALA A 601 0.36 -18.91 5.50
N LEU A 602 0.80 -19.15 6.73
CA LEU A 602 0.64 -20.45 7.42
C LEU A 602 -0.56 -20.34 8.36
N LEU A 603 -1.71 -20.82 7.89
CA LEU A 603 -2.98 -20.73 8.59
C LEU A 603 -3.51 -22.10 9.00
N SER A 604 -2.67 -23.12 8.97
CA SER A 604 -3.05 -24.52 9.26
C SER A 604 -3.51 -24.68 10.72
N GLY A 605 -4.64 -25.38 10.91
CA GLY A 605 -5.11 -25.70 12.24
C GLY A 605 -5.49 -24.49 13.11
N CYS A 606 -6.01 -23.44 12.49
CA CYS A 606 -6.32 -22.18 13.17
C CYS A 606 -7.81 -21.96 13.42
N ASN A 607 -8.61 -23.05 13.40
CA ASN A 607 -10.06 -23.01 13.65
C ASN A 607 -10.80 -22.08 12.67
N LEU A 608 -10.35 -22.06 11.41
CA LEU A 608 -10.96 -21.25 10.37
C LEU A 608 -12.20 -21.95 9.82
N SER A 609 -13.19 -21.17 9.42
CA SER A 609 -14.41 -21.64 8.79
C SER A 609 -14.56 -21.02 7.39
N GLU A 610 -15.66 -21.33 6.71
CA GLU A 610 -15.99 -20.73 5.41
C GLU A 610 -16.02 -19.19 5.45
N ARG A 611 -16.24 -18.61 6.64
CA ARG A 611 -16.26 -17.15 6.83
C ARG A 611 -14.93 -16.47 6.47
N SER A 612 -13.83 -17.20 6.58
CA SER A 612 -12.49 -16.71 6.23
C SER A 612 -12.26 -16.67 4.73
N CYS A 613 -13.03 -17.41 3.96
CA CYS A 613 -12.72 -17.64 2.55
C CYS A 613 -13.04 -16.45 1.65
N GLU A 614 -14.11 -15.70 1.91
CA GLU A 614 -14.43 -14.50 1.12
C GLU A 614 -13.35 -13.41 1.33
N PRO A 615 -12.93 -13.08 2.57
CA PRO A 615 -11.82 -12.14 2.77
C PRO A 615 -10.52 -12.60 2.12
N LEU A 616 -10.19 -13.89 2.23
CA LEU A 616 -8.98 -14.43 1.60
C LEU A 616 -9.07 -14.37 0.08
N SER A 617 -10.25 -14.61 -0.48
CA SER A 617 -10.49 -14.45 -1.92
C SER A 617 -10.23 -13.02 -2.37
N SER A 618 -10.66 -12.03 -1.58
CA SER A 618 -10.40 -10.61 -1.84
C SER A 618 -8.89 -10.31 -1.82
N VAL A 619 -8.16 -10.90 -0.88
CA VAL A 619 -6.70 -10.77 -0.84
C VAL A 619 -6.07 -11.33 -2.10
N LEU A 620 -6.49 -12.54 -2.53
CA LEU A 620 -5.95 -13.20 -3.72
C LEU A 620 -6.21 -12.41 -5.00
N SER A 621 -7.35 -11.74 -5.09
CA SER A 621 -7.71 -10.95 -6.28
C SER A 621 -7.16 -9.53 -6.26
N SER A 622 -6.52 -9.11 -5.16
CA SER A 622 -5.94 -7.77 -5.04
C SER A 622 -4.70 -7.62 -5.92
N GLN A 623 -4.62 -6.51 -6.65
CA GLN A 623 -3.48 -6.16 -7.49
C GLN A 623 -2.18 -6.02 -6.68
N SER A 624 -2.28 -5.64 -5.40
CA SER A 624 -1.13 -5.41 -4.53
C SER A 624 -0.75 -6.62 -3.69
N SER A 625 -1.42 -7.75 -3.85
CA SER A 625 -1.10 -8.98 -3.11
C SER A 625 0.25 -9.55 -3.54
N CYS A 626 1.06 -9.96 -2.56
CA CYS A 626 2.35 -10.62 -2.78
C CYS A 626 2.30 -12.11 -2.44
N LEU A 627 1.12 -12.64 -2.08
CA LEU A 627 0.97 -13.99 -1.54
C LEU A 627 1.26 -15.05 -2.60
N ARG A 628 2.20 -15.97 -2.29
CA ARG A 628 2.60 -17.07 -3.17
C ARG A 628 2.25 -18.44 -2.62
N GLU A 629 2.20 -18.57 -1.29
CA GLU A 629 1.84 -19.84 -0.63
C GLU A 629 0.77 -19.59 0.43
N LEU A 630 -0.30 -20.38 0.38
CA LEU A 630 -1.40 -20.31 1.34
C LEU A 630 -1.70 -21.71 1.86
N ASP A 631 -1.46 -21.92 3.16
CA ASP A 631 -1.74 -23.21 3.83
C ASP A 631 -2.95 -23.07 4.73
N LEU A 632 -4.08 -23.60 4.27
CA LEU A 632 -5.35 -23.60 5.00
C LEU A 632 -5.70 -24.99 5.57
N SER A 633 -4.75 -25.91 5.58
CA SER A 633 -4.99 -27.30 6.02
C SER A 633 -5.51 -27.37 7.46
N TYR A 634 -6.27 -28.43 7.77
CA TYR A 634 -6.81 -28.72 9.09
C TYR A 634 -7.74 -27.59 9.61
N ASN A 635 -8.55 -27.06 8.70
CA ASN A 635 -9.61 -26.09 9.03
C ASN A 635 -10.95 -26.60 8.47
N ASP A 636 -12.05 -26.01 8.92
CA ASP A 636 -13.40 -26.43 8.50
C ASP A 636 -13.95 -25.49 7.43
N LEU A 637 -13.30 -25.48 6.25
CA LEU A 637 -13.67 -24.57 5.17
C LEU A 637 -14.93 -25.01 4.43
N GLN A 638 -15.11 -26.33 4.27
CA GLN A 638 -16.24 -26.92 3.54
C GLN A 638 -16.25 -26.53 2.06
N ASP A 639 -17.21 -27.08 1.32
CA ASP A 639 -17.32 -26.85 -0.12
C ASP A 639 -17.66 -25.39 -0.46
N SER A 640 -18.48 -24.76 0.38
CA SER A 640 -18.85 -23.35 0.23
C SER A 640 -17.63 -22.42 0.31
N GLY A 641 -16.70 -22.74 1.21
CA GLY A 641 -15.46 -21.99 1.36
C GLY A 641 -14.57 -22.08 0.13
N VAL A 642 -14.40 -23.27 -0.41
CA VAL A 642 -13.59 -23.49 -1.62
C VAL A 642 -14.21 -22.77 -2.82
N LYS A 643 -15.53 -22.76 -2.92
CA LYS A 643 -16.23 -22.04 -3.99
C LYS A 643 -15.89 -20.53 -3.93
N LEU A 644 -15.87 -19.95 -2.72
CA LEU A 644 -15.51 -18.56 -2.54
C LEU A 644 -14.03 -18.30 -2.88
N LEU A 645 -13.13 -19.19 -2.45
CA LEU A 645 -11.69 -19.08 -2.75
C LEU A 645 -11.43 -19.18 -4.26
N SER A 646 -12.18 -20.00 -4.97
CA SER A 646 -11.98 -20.21 -6.40
C SER A 646 -12.14 -18.90 -7.20
N VAL A 647 -12.99 -18.00 -6.76
CA VAL A 647 -13.19 -16.70 -7.41
C VAL A 647 -11.87 -15.88 -7.36
N GLY A 648 -11.23 -15.83 -6.20
CA GLY A 648 -9.96 -15.13 -6.04
C GLY A 648 -8.82 -15.81 -6.79
N LEU A 649 -8.81 -17.15 -6.79
CA LEU A 649 -7.77 -17.94 -7.47
C LEU A 649 -7.81 -17.76 -8.99
N GLN A 650 -8.98 -17.44 -9.56
CA GLN A 650 -9.14 -17.23 -11.00
C GLN A 650 -8.88 -15.78 -11.42
N SER A 651 -8.62 -14.88 -10.47
CA SER A 651 -8.33 -13.48 -10.76
C SER A 651 -7.02 -13.35 -11.55
N GLN A 652 -7.00 -12.42 -12.51
CA GLN A 652 -5.79 -12.09 -13.26
C GLN A 652 -4.67 -11.53 -12.38
N HIS A 653 -4.99 -11.06 -11.19
CA HIS A 653 -4.03 -10.51 -10.23
C HIS A 653 -3.50 -11.55 -9.25
N CYS A 654 -4.05 -12.76 -9.26
CA CYS A 654 -3.66 -13.82 -8.33
C CYS A 654 -2.24 -14.30 -8.64
N THR A 655 -1.37 -14.29 -7.64
CA THR A 655 0.02 -14.72 -7.74
C THR A 655 0.28 -16.03 -6.98
N LEU A 656 -0.77 -16.67 -6.46
CA LEU A 656 -0.63 -17.85 -5.60
C LEU A 656 -0.09 -19.04 -6.41
N GLU A 657 0.98 -19.65 -5.92
CA GLU A 657 1.63 -20.81 -6.53
C GLU A 657 1.34 -22.11 -5.78
N ILE A 658 1.18 -22.04 -4.46
CA ILE A 658 1.00 -23.21 -3.59
C ILE A 658 -0.26 -23.00 -2.75
N LEU A 659 -1.19 -23.95 -2.84
CA LEU A 659 -2.42 -23.96 -2.03
C LEU A 659 -2.55 -25.31 -1.35
N LYS A 660 -2.66 -25.29 -0.02
CA LYS A 660 -2.83 -26.52 0.79
C LYS A 660 -4.19 -26.50 1.45
N LEU A 661 -4.99 -27.49 1.14
CA LEU A 661 -6.36 -27.68 1.63
C LEU A 661 -6.57 -29.07 2.25
N SER A 662 -5.51 -29.63 2.82
CA SER A 662 -5.60 -30.97 3.44
C SER A 662 -6.53 -30.94 4.65
N ASP A 663 -7.41 -31.94 4.74
CA ASP A 663 -8.33 -32.09 5.88
C ASP A 663 -9.14 -30.80 6.13
N CYS A 664 -9.79 -30.31 5.09
CA CYS A 664 -10.62 -29.09 5.16
C CYS A 664 -12.12 -29.39 5.04
N ASN A 665 -12.52 -30.65 5.24
CA ASN A 665 -13.91 -31.08 5.20
C ASN A 665 -14.53 -30.87 3.80
N LEU A 666 -13.73 -31.16 2.75
CA LEU A 666 -14.15 -31.01 1.37
C LEU A 666 -14.79 -32.32 0.85
N THR A 667 -15.78 -32.17 -0.05
CA THR A 667 -16.41 -33.29 -0.72
C THR A 667 -16.24 -33.15 -2.25
N GLU A 668 -16.89 -34.03 -3.02
CA GLU A 668 -16.86 -33.94 -4.47
C GLU A 668 -17.38 -32.61 -5.01
N ARG A 669 -18.15 -31.88 -4.25
CA ARG A 669 -18.69 -30.55 -4.62
C ARG A 669 -17.62 -29.48 -4.76
N SER A 670 -16.48 -29.67 -4.09
CA SER A 670 -15.34 -28.76 -4.22
C SER A 670 -14.59 -28.94 -5.54
N CYS A 671 -14.77 -30.09 -6.19
CA CYS A 671 -13.94 -30.45 -7.35
C CYS A 671 -14.29 -29.63 -8.58
N GLU A 672 -15.55 -29.22 -8.77
CA GLU A 672 -15.93 -28.38 -9.90
C GLU A 672 -15.30 -26.98 -9.83
N PRO A 673 -15.39 -26.25 -8.70
CA PRO A 673 -14.67 -24.97 -8.57
C PRO A 673 -13.16 -25.12 -8.74
N LEU A 674 -12.56 -26.17 -8.17
CA LEU A 674 -11.12 -26.40 -8.27
C LEU A 674 -10.72 -26.75 -9.72
N SER A 675 -11.54 -27.51 -10.42
CA SER A 675 -11.33 -27.81 -11.84
C SER A 675 -11.33 -26.52 -12.66
N SER A 676 -12.24 -25.60 -12.37
CA SER A 676 -12.31 -24.29 -13.02
C SER A 676 -11.04 -23.47 -12.77
N VAL A 677 -10.50 -23.51 -11.54
CA VAL A 677 -9.24 -22.86 -11.22
C VAL A 677 -8.09 -23.46 -12.05
N LEU A 678 -8.00 -24.78 -12.08
CA LEU A 678 -6.93 -25.48 -12.80
C LEU A 678 -6.97 -25.21 -14.31
N SER A 679 -8.16 -25.04 -14.90
CA SER A 679 -8.32 -24.79 -16.33
C SER A 679 -8.27 -23.28 -16.67
N SER A 680 -8.21 -22.40 -15.67
CA SER A 680 -8.16 -20.95 -15.88
C SER A 680 -6.83 -20.53 -16.49
N GLN A 681 -6.89 -19.67 -17.52
CA GLN A 681 -5.71 -19.12 -18.19
C GLN A 681 -4.89 -18.22 -17.24
N SER A 682 -5.53 -17.63 -16.24
CA SER A 682 -4.89 -16.71 -15.29
C SER A 682 -4.29 -17.40 -14.08
N SER A 683 -4.51 -18.70 -13.90
CA SER A 683 -4.00 -19.44 -12.73
C SER A 683 -2.48 -19.60 -12.80
N CYS A 684 -1.81 -19.31 -11.69
CA CYS A 684 -0.37 -19.53 -11.50
C CYS A 684 -0.10 -20.74 -10.60
N LEU A 685 -1.13 -21.50 -10.24
CA LEU A 685 -1.05 -22.54 -9.22
C LEU A 685 -0.16 -23.69 -9.70
N ARG A 686 0.88 -24.02 -8.92
CA ARG A 686 1.85 -25.07 -9.23
C ARG A 686 1.73 -26.27 -8.31
N GLU A 687 1.27 -26.08 -7.07
CA GLU A 687 1.07 -27.16 -6.10
C GLU A 687 -0.30 -27.03 -5.44
N LEU A 688 -1.02 -28.14 -5.38
CA LEU A 688 -2.32 -28.23 -4.73
C LEU A 688 -2.34 -29.50 -3.86
N ASP A 689 -2.63 -29.32 -2.56
CA ASP A 689 -2.77 -30.44 -1.63
C ASP A 689 -4.22 -30.57 -1.19
N LEU A 690 -4.87 -31.66 -1.62
CA LEU A 690 -6.26 -31.98 -1.28
C LEU A 690 -6.35 -33.22 -0.40
N SER A 691 -5.25 -33.65 0.21
CA SER A 691 -5.18 -34.89 1.01
C SER A 691 -6.20 -34.88 2.16
N ASN A 692 -6.66 -36.06 2.55
CA ASN A 692 -7.57 -36.28 3.69
C ASN A 692 -8.92 -35.56 3.55
N ASN A 693 -9.42 -35.45 2.31
CA ASN A 693 -10.77 -34.97 2.02
C ASN A 693 -11.57 -36.10 1.36
N ASP A 694 -12.91 -36.01 1.39
CA ASP A 694 -13.80 -37.03 0.85
C ASP A 694 -14.26 -36.67 -0.57
N LEU A 695 -13.32 -36.72 -1.52
CA LEU A 695 -13.57 -36.26 -2.90
C LEU A 695 -14.35 -37.28 -3.75
N GLN A 696 -14.26 -38.56 -3.42
CA GLN A 696 -14.89 -39.67 -4.13
C GLN A 696 -14.47 -39.72 -5.61
N ASP A 697 -14.91 -40.77 -6.32
CA ASP A 697 -14.53 -40.95 -7.72
C ASP A 697 -15.14 -39.88 -8.64
N SER A 698 -16.36 -39.44 -8.32
CA SER A 698 -17.02 -38.38 -9.08
C SER A 698 -16.25 -37.07 -9.04
N GLY A 699 -15.70 -36.73 -7.87
CA GLY A 699 -14.86 -35.52 -7.68
C GLY A 699 -13.53 -35.64 -8.42
N VAL A 700 -12.92 -36.82 -8.37
CA VAL A 700 -11.64 -37.10 -9.05
C VAL A 700 -11.82 -36.93 -10.56
N LYS A 701 -12.96 -37.36 -11.09
CA LYS A 701 -13.28 -37.20 -12.53
C LYS A 701 -13.37 -35.71 -12.92
N LEU A 702 -13.99 -34.92 -12.09
CA LEU A 702 -14.10 -33.48 -12.33
C LEU A 702 -12.72 -32.80 -12.29
N LEU A 703 -11.87 -33.17 -11.33
CA LEU A 703 -10.50 -32.65 -11.25
C LEU A 703 -9.67 -33.03 -12.47
N SER A 704 -9.87 -34.26 -13.01
CA SER A 704 -9.11 -34.71 -14.16
C SER A 704 -9.38 -33.82 -15.37
N VAL A 705 -10.62 -33.31 -15.52
CA VAL A 705 -10.98 -32.40 -16.60
C VAL A 705 -10.14 -31.13 -16.53
N GLY A 706 -9.99 -30.55 -15.31
CA GLY A 706 -9.17 -29.37 -15.08
C GLY A 706 -7.69 -29.62 -15.35
N LEU A 707 -7.20 -30.78 -14.91
CA LEU A 707 -5.79 -31.17 -15.12
C LEU A 707 -5.45 -31.35 -16.60
N GLN A 708 -6.42 -31.80 -17.41
CA GLN A 708 -6.20 -32.01 -18.84
C GLN A 708 -6.21 -30.72 -19.66
N SER A 709 -6.59 -29.61 -19.03
CA SER A 709 -6.61 -28.33 -19.73
C SER A 709 -5.21 -27.93 -20.17
N PRO A 710 -5.04 -27.37 -21.39
CA PRO A 710 -3.74 -26.87 -21.85
C PRO A 710 -3.25 -25.64 -21.02
N HIS A 711 -4.14 -25.00 -20.29
CA HIS A 711 -3.80 -23.85 -19.44
C HIS A 711 -3.37 -24.27 -18.03
N CYS A 712 -3.50 -25.55 -17.69
CA CYS A 712 -3.15 -26.05 -16.35
C CYS A 712 -1.65 -25.95 -16.12
N THR A 713 -1.26 -25.23 -15.08
CA THR A 713 0.15 -25.05 -14.67
C THR A 713 0.56 -25.95 -13.52
N LEU A 714 -0.36 -26.78 -13.01
CA LEU A 714 -0.13 -27.59 -11.82
C LEU A 714 0.97 -28.62 -12.05
N GLU A 715 1.95 -28.66 -11.16
CA GLU A 715 3.08 -29.61 -11.21
C GLU A 715 2.98 -30.68 -10.15
N ILE A 716 2.39 -30.38 -8.99
CA ILE A 716 2.29 -31.29 -7.84
C ILE A 716 0.83 -31.31 -7.37
N LEU A 717 0.27 -32.51 -7.30
CA LEU A 717 -1.06 -32.74 -6.73
C LEU A 717 -0.94 -33.80 -5.64
N LYS A 718 -1.28 -33.44 -4.42
CA LYS A 718 -1.28 -34.37 -3.28
C LYS A 718 -2.72 -34.74 -2.96
N MET A 719 -3.03 -36.03 -3.04
CA MET A 719 -4.39 -36.55 -2.83
C MET A 719 -4.39 -37.82 -1.97
N GLU A 720 -3.55 -37.87 -0.97
CA GLU A 720 -3.50 -39.01 -0.06
C GLU A 720 -4.83 -39.14 0.68
N HIS A 721 -5.35 -40.39 0.73
CA HIS A 721 -6.61 -40.71 1.40
C HIS A 721 -7.83 -39.97 0.85
N CYS A 722 -7.83 -39.68 -0.46
CA CYS A 722 -8.97 -39.07 -1.15
C CYS A 722 -9.81 -40.02 -1.98
N GLY A 723 -9.30 -41.24 -2.22
CA GLY A 723 -9.98 -42.23 -3.06
C GLY A 723 -8.99 -43.14 -3.79
N PRO A 724 -9.47 -44.15 -4.51
CA PRO A 724 -8.59 -45.15 -5.11
C PRO A 724 -7.83 -44.66 -6.36
N GLN A 725 -8.26 -43.59 -7.02
CA GLN A 725 -7.60 -43.11 -8.24
C GLN A 725 -6.62 -41.98 -7.91
N THR A 726 -5.40 -42.13 -8.45
CA THR A 726 -4.35 -41.10 -8.32
C THR A 726 -4.35 -40.24 -9.60
N LEU A 727 -4.51 -38.96 -9.43
CA LEU A 727 -4.33 -37.98 -10.50
C LEU A 727 -2.88 -37.50 -10.50
N LYS A 728 -2.35 -37.32 -11.70
CA LYS A 728 -0.96 -36.85 -11.89
C LYS A 728 -0.96 -35.46 -12.51
N PRO A 729 -0.40 -34.48 -11.86
CA PRO A 729 -0.31 -33.11 -12.39
C PRO A 729 0.93 -32.93 -13.27
N GLY A 730 1.03 -31.79 -13.90
CA GLY A 730 2.15 -31.43 -14.74
C GLY A 730 2.29 -32.33 -15.96
N LEU A 731 3.53 -32.65 -16.31
CA LEU A 731 3.81 -33.54 -17.47
C LEU A 731 3.35 -34.96 -17.20
N LYS A 732 3.27 -35.38 -15.96
CA LYS A 732 2.84 -36.72 -15.59
C LYS A 732 1.39 -37.01 -15.96
N LYS A 733 0.57 -36.01 -16.23
CA LYS A 733 -0.82 -36.22 -16.72
C LYS A 733 -0.85 -36.83 -18.09
N TYR A 734 0.24 -36.77 -18.86
CA TYR A 734 0.39 -37.36 -20.17
C TYR A 734 1.06 -38.74 -20.11
N ALA A 735 1.20 -39.31 -18.94
CA ALA A 735 1.87 -40.61 -18.75
C ALA A 735 1.17 -41.69 -19.59
N CYS A 736 1.97 -42.47 -20.31
CA CYS A 736 1.50 -43.58 -21.12
C CYS A 736 2.23 -44.86 -20.70
N GLU A 737 1.52 -45.94 -20.75
CA GLU A 737 2.10 -47.26 -20.48
C GLU A 737 2.71 -47.81 -21.78
N LEU A 738 4.01 -47.92 -21.80
CA LEU A 738 4.76 -48.40 -22.95
C LEU A 738 4.84 -49.91 -22.93
N LYS A 739 4.71 -50.53 -24.12
CA LYS A 739 4.88 -51.96 -24.30
C LYS A 739 5.95 -52.19 -25.35
N VAL A 740 6.91 -53.04 -25.04
CA VAL A 740 8.00 -53.40 -25.96
C VAL A 740 7.41 -54.15 -27.14
N ASP A 741 7.79 -53.74 -28.36
CA ASP A 741 7.49 -54.51 -29.58
C ASP A 741 8.56 -55.62 -29.69
N THR A 742 8.20 -56.79 -29.24
CA THR A 742 9.09 -57.95 -29.21
C THR A 742 9.64 -58.33 -30.58
N ASN A 743 8.99 -57.88 -31.67
CA ASN A 743 9.48 -58.10 -33.03
C ASN A 743 10.68 -57.23 -33.39
N THR A 744 10.92 -56.11 -32.63
CA THR A 744 12.03 -55.20 -32.88
C THR A 744 13.26 -55.49 -32.09
N VAL A 745 13.16 -56.28 -31.02
CA VAL A 745 14.20 -56.49 -30.01
C VAL A 745 15.41 -57.15 -30.60
N ASN A 746 16.61 -56.54 -30.44
CA ASN A 746 17.84 -57.12 -30.88
C ASN A 746 18.10 -58.43 -30.16
N GLY A 747 18.74 -59.39 -30.84
CA GLY A 747 19.00 -60.73 -30.35
C GLY A 747 19.85 -60.82 -29.09
N PHE A 748 20.59 -59.77 -28.77
CA PHE A 748 21.42 -59.69 -27.51
C PHE A 748 20.69 -58.99 -26.34
N LEU A 749 19.37 -58.75 -26.51
CA LEU A 749 18.55 -58.14 -25.42
C LEU A 749 17.60 -59.20 -24.87
N ARG A 750 17.63 -59.37 -23.54
CA ARG A 750 16.73 -60.28 -22.82
C ARG A 750 15.62 -59.46 -22.17
N LEU A 751 14.40 -59.94 -22.35
CA LEU A 751 13.21 -59.35 -21.74
C LEU A 751 12.78 -60.19 -20.53
N SER A 752 12.36 -59.50 -19.46
CA SER A 752 11.80 -60.15 -18.26
C SER A 752 10.74 -59.22 -17.66
N ASP A 753 10.08 -59.67 -16.59
CA ASP A 753 9.07 -58.91 -15.85
C ASP A 753 7.99 -58.43 -16.80
N SER A 754 7.34 -59.38 -17.51
CA SER A 754 6.28 -59.08 -18.49
C SER A 754 6.74 -58.10 -19.58
N ASN A 755 8.00 -58.18 -20.00
CA ASN A 755 8.65 -57.37 -21.04
C ASN A 755 8.82 -55.91 -20.63
N ARG A 756 8.83 -55.61 -19.32
CA ARG A 756 9.08 -54.27 -18.79
C ARG A 756 10.55 -54.10 -18.40
N ARG A 757 11.23 -55.15 -18.25
CA ARG A 757 12.68 -55.11 -17.85
C ARG A 757 13.51 -55.65 -19.02
N ILE A 758 14.51 -54.87 -19.41
CA ILE A 758 15.36 -55.14 -20.56
C ILE A 758 16.82 -55.18 -20.06
N ALA A 759 17.55 -56.21 -20.46
CA ALA A 759 18.95 -56.37 -20.09
C ALA A 759 19.76 -56.84 -21.26
N CYS A 760 21.04 -56.42 -21.35
CA CYS A 760 21.99 -57.00 -22.30
C CYS A 760 22.33 -58.45 -21.88
N ALA A 761 22.27 -59.37 -22.84
CA ALA A 761 22.63 -60.76 -22.63
C ALA A 761 23.97 -61.05 -23.30
N GLU A 762 24.75 -61.90 -22.69
CA GLU A 762 26.02 -62.35 -23.26
C GLU A 762 25.84 -63.35 -24.47
N THR A 763 24.67 -63.96 -24.52
CA THR A 763 24.34 -64.96 -25.53
C THR A 763 23.11 -64.52 -26.33
N TYR A 764 23.09 -64.95 -27.59
CA TYR A 764 21.93 -64.63 -28.48
C TYR A 764 20.65 -65.30 -27.89
N GLN A 765 19.61 -64.47 -27.82
CA GLN A 765 18.31 -64.94 -27.28
C GLN A 765 17.43 -65.43 -28.47
N UNK A 766 16.87 -66.02 -28.39
CA UNK A 766 16.11 -66.51 -29.16
C UNK A 766 15.04 -65.89 -29.50
N HIS A 767 15.00 -65.17 -29.99
CA HIS A 767 13.94 -64.39 -30.55
C HIS A 767 13.62 -64.87 -31.98
N PRO A 768 12.37 -65.01 -32.33
CA PRO A 768 12.03 -65.38 -33.73
C PRO A 768 12.58 -64.35 -34.73
N ASN A 769 12.98 -64.83 -35.90
CA ASN A 769 13.37 -63.93 -37.00
C ASN A 769 12.18 -63.04 -37.45
N HIS A 770 12.47 -61.74 -37.56
CA HIS A 770 11.43 -60.78 -37.99
C HIS A 770 12.07 -59.63 -38.77
N GLN A 771 11.39 -59.20 -39.86
CA GLN A 771 11.89 -58.08 -40.66
C GLN A 771 12.09 -56.79 -39.95
N HIS A 772 11.37 -56.58 -38.83
CA HIS A 772 11.48 -55.36 -38.00
C HIS A 772 12.56 -55.45 -36.90
N ARG A 773 13.25 -56.58 -36.75
CA ARG A 773 14.23 -56.83 -35.73
C ARG A 773 15.56 -56.07 -36.03
N PHE A 774 16.04 -55.34 -35.07
CA PHE A 774 17.39 -54.76 -35.14
C PHE A 774 18.41 -55.92 -35.10
N ASN A 775 19.20 -56.05 -36.11
CA ASN A 775 20.09 -57.23 -36.21
C ASN A 775 21.49 -56.94 -35.70
N TRP A 776 21.97 -55.67 -35.68
CA TRP A 776 23.34 -55.34 -35.23
C TRP A 776 23.35 -54.62 -33.92
N TRP A 777 22.66 -53.49 -33.85
CA TRP A 777 22.66 -52.63 -32.63
C TRP A 777 21.70 -53.19 -31.58
N PRO A 778 22.09 -53.19 -30.28
CA PRO A 778 21.22 -53.69 -29.20
C PRO A 778 20.12 -52.65 -28.88
N GLN A 779 19.17 -52.59 -29.79
CA GLN A 779 18.06 -51.63 -29.82
C GLN A 779 16.73 -52.33 -29.83
N LEU A 780 15.66 -51.58 -29.44
CA LEU A 780 14.28 -52.01 -29.56
C LEU A 780 13.40 -50.77 -29.68
N LEU A 781 12.18 -50.98 -30.10
CA LEU A 781 11.12 -50.00 -30.12
C LEU A 781 9.93 -50.50 -29.31
N CYS A 782 9.09 -49.61 -28.88
CA CYS A 782 7.80 -49.91 -28.24
C CYS A 782 6.70 -49.94 -29.29
N VAL A 783 5.59 -50.61 -28.98
CA VAL A 783 4.42 -50.73 -29.85
C VAL A 783 3.65 -49.44 -29.95
N ASN A 784 3.74 -48.62 -28.89
CA ASN A 784 2.86 -47.45 -28.74
C ASN A 784 3.18 -46.37 -29.78
N CYS A 785 2.15 -46.01 -30.53
CA CYS A 785 2.20 -44.95 -31.56
C CYS A 785 1.95 -43.61 -30.87
N LEU A 786 2.93 -42.72 -30.90
CA LEU A 786 2.89 -41.45 -30.24
C LEU A 786 2.61 -40.35 -31.26
N THR A 787 1.40 -39.75 -31.19
CA THR A 787 0.97 -38.71 -32.13
C THR A 787 0.53 -37.43 -31.44
N GLY A 788 0.36 -37.45 -30.12
CA GLY A 788 -0.04 -36.30 -29.33
C GLY A 788 1.01 -35.97 -28.29
N ARG A 789 0.55 -35.74 -27.07
CA ARG A 789 1.44 -35.51 -25.92
C ARG A 789 1.61 -36.82 -25.15
N SER A 790 2.84 -37.15 -24.82
CA SER A 790 3.16 -38.41 -24.11
C SER A 790 4.31 -38.19 -23.14
N TYR A 791 4.24 -38.89 -22.04
CA TYR A 791 5.23 -38.82 -20.95
C TYR A 791 5.52 -40.23 -20.46
N TRP A 792 6.80 -40.57 -20.21
CA TRP A 792 7.19 -41.82 -19.55
C TRP A 792 8.49 -41.64 -18.81
N GLU A 793 8.76 -42.50 -17.82
CA GLU A 793 9.97 -42.51 -17.05
C GLU A 793 10.71 -43.83 -17.31
N VAL A 794 12.04 -43.73 -17.38
CA VAL A 794 12.94 -44.88 -17.56
C VAL A 794 13.89 -44.93 -16.41
N GLU A 795 13.93 -46.03 -15.71
CA GLU A 795 14.93 -46.34 -14.69
C GLU A 795 15.97 -47.28 -15.31
N TRP A 796 17.26 -46.99 -15.17
CA TRP A 796 18.28 -47.84 -15.73
C TRP A 796 19.55 -47.80 -14.92
N ARG A 797 20.43 -48.76 -15.19
CA ARG A 797 21.82 -48.82 -14.67
C ARG A 797 22.73 -49.07 -15.84
N GLY A 798 23.88 -48.31 -15.90
CA GLY A 798 24.83 -48.38 -16.99
C GLY A 798 24.57 -47.33 -18.03
N GLY A 799 25.08 -47.55 -19.25
CA GLY A 799 24.90 -46.61 -20.37
C GLY A 799 23.71 -47.00 -21.24
N VAL A 800 22.86 -46.02 -21.51
CA VAL A 800 21.70 -46.21 -22.36
C VAL A 800 21.43 -44.96 -23.20
N HIS A 801 20.97 -45.14 -24.41
CA HIS A 801 20.37 -44.12 -25.27
C HIS A 801 18.86 -44.24 -25.17
N ILE A 802 18.24 -43.22 -24.63
CA ILE A 802 16.77 -43.14 -24.55
C ILE A 802 16.34 -42.34 -25.77
N ALA A 803 15.39 -42.85 -26.54
CA ALA A 803 15.12 -42.32 -27.87
C ALA A 803 13.64 -42.32 -28.21
N VAL A 804 13.29 -41.48 -29.17
CA VAL A 804 12.07 -41.61 -29.99
C VAL A 804 12.50 -41.72 -31.47
N SER A 805 11.75 -42.48 -32.21
CA SER A 805 12.10 -42.78 -33.61
C SER A 805 10.86 -42.96 -34.46
N TYR A 806 10.99 -42.63 -35.74
CA TYR A 806 10.02 -43.08 -36.76
C TYR A 806 10.23 -44.61 -36.96
N THR A 807 9.14 -45.27 -37.29
CA THR A 807 9.21 -46.73 -37.52
C THR A 807 10.07 -47.12 -38.74
N GLY A 808 10.26 -46.16 -39.66
CA GLY A 808 11.05 -46.38 -40.89
C GLY A 808 12.59 -46.41 -40.69
N ILE A 809 13.07 -46.29 -39.44
CA ILE A 809 14.51 -46.41 -39.18
C ILE A 809 15.03 -47.75 -39.67
N ARG A 810 16.22 -47.77 -40.30
CA ARG A 810 16.84 -48.97 -40.87
C ARG A 810 17.16 -49.99 -39.74
N ARG A 811 16.80 -51.30 -40.02
CA ARG A 811 16.92 -52.35 -39.02
C ARG A 811 18.20 -53.21 -39.19
N THR A 812 18.76 -53.19 -40.39
CA THR A 812 19.85 -54.10 -40.74
C THR A 812 21.13 -53.35 -41.04
N GLY A 813 22.24 -53.82 -40.48
CA GLY A 813 23.57 -53.29 -40.69
C GLY A 813 24.11 -52.55 -39.48
N ASN A 814 25.36 -52.07 -39.63
CA ASN A 814 26.12 -51.40 -38.54
C ASN A 814 26.27 -49.89 -38.78
N SER A 815 25.65 -49.39 -39.85
CA SER A 815 25.79 -47.95 -40.22
C SER A 815 25.04 -47.06 -39.23
N GLU A 816 25.35 -45.77 -39.26
CA GLU A 816 24.68 -44.75 -38.43
C GLU A 816 23.17 -44.65 -38.76
N ASP A 817 22.76 -45.05 -39.99
CA ASP A 817 21.37 -45.10 -40.39
C ASP A 817 20.51 -46.03 -39.53
N CYS A 818 21.17 -46.96 -38.81
CA CYS A 818 20.48 -47.95 -37.97
C CYS A 818 20.48 -47.57 -36.47
N VAL A 819 21.20 -46.47 -36.07
CA VAL A 819 21.43 -46.12 -34.67
C VAL A 819 20.55 -44.96 -34.26
N PHE A 820 19.87 -45.07 -33.11
CA PHE A 820 19.03 -43.99 -32.58
C PHE A 820 19.92 -42.73 -32.34
N GLY A 821 19.45 -41.60 -32.84
CA GLY A 821 20.05 -40.28 -32.65
C GLY A 821 21.20 -39.97 -33.63
N LYS A 822 21.51 -40.88 -34.58
CA LYS A 822 22.59 -40.68 -35.53
C LYS A 822 22.11 -40.39 -36.96
N ASN A 823 20.80 -40.25 -37.14
CA ASN A 823 20.15 -40.08 -38.44
C ASN A 823 18.94 -39.18 -38.35
N GLY A 824 18.30 -38.91 -39.47
CA GLY A 824 17.11 -38.06 -39.56
C GLY A 824 15.82 -38.74 -39.17
N GLN A 825 15.86 -40.03 -38.72
CA GLN A 825 14.70 -40.81 -38.36
C GLN A 825 14.51 -40.90 -36.85
N SER A 826 15.44 -40.42 -36.04
CA SER A 826 15.40 -40.63 -34.60
C SER A 826 16.14 -39.53 -33.82
N TRP A 827 15.74 -39.34 -32.55
CA TRP A 827 16.28 -38.40 -31.61
C TRP A 827 16.59 -39.15 -30.30
N SER A 828 17.76 -38.95 -29.74
CA SER A 828 18.13 -39.66 -28.52
C SER A 828 18.96 -38.83 -27.56
N LEU A 829 18.88 -39.17 -26.26
CA LEU A 829 19.75 -38.70 -25.22
C LEU A 829 20.58 -39.86 -24.67
N ILE A 830 21.91 -39.64 -24.55
CA ILE A 830 22.82 -40.63 -23.95
C ILE A 830 22.87 -40.33 -22.46
N CYS A 831 22.58 -41.33 -21.64
CA CYS A 831 22.44 -41.17 -20.20
C CYS A 831 23.34 -42.18 -19.46
N SER A 832 23.81 -41.79 -18.27
CA SER A 832 24.53 -42.67 -17.34
C SER A 832 23.96 -42.54 -15.93
N ASP A 833 23.50 -43.68 -15.42
CA ASP A 833 23.08 -43.87 -14.00
C ASP A 833 22.16 -42.83 -13.38
N ASN A 834 21.08 -42.46 -14.05
CA ASN A 834 20.03 -41.58 -13.48
C ASN A 834 18.67 -41.94 -14.11
N ASP A 835 17.62 -41.80 -13.30
CA ASP A 835 16.28 -41.98 -13.82
C ASP A 835 15.95 -40.78 -14.73
N VAL A 836 15.40 -41.04 -15.91
CA VAL A 836 15.07 -40.02 -16.91
C VAL A 836 13.59 -40.07 -17.26
N ALA A 837 12.98 -38.91 -17.34
CA ALA A 837 11.65 -38.74 -17.87
C ALA A 837 11.74 -38.16 -19.28
N VAL A 838 10.86 -38.65 -20.17
CA VAL A 838 10.72 -38.19 -21.55
C VAL A 838 9.33 -37.59 -21.73
N TYR A 839 9.31 -36.37 -22.30
CA TYR A 839 8.05 -35.73 -22.69
C TYR A 839 8.12 -35.36 -24.16
N VAL A 840 7.15 -35.84 -24.93
CA VAL A 840 7.04 -35.48 -26.32
C VAL A 840 5.68 -34.80 -26.56
N ASP A 841 5.74 -33.66 -27.26
CA ASP A 841 4.56 -32.95 -27.73
C ASP A 841 4.67 -32.93 -29.26
N CYS A 842 4.01 -33.90 -29.90
CA CYS A 842 4.12 -34.04 -31.36
C CYS A 842 3.53 -32.84 -32.12
N PRO A 843 2.34 -32.30 -31.73
CA PRO A 843 1.83 -31.10 -32.38
C PRO A 843 2.74 -29.89 -32.25
N ALA A 844 3.37 -29.72 -31.10
CA ALA A 844 4.29 -28.57 -30.84
C ALA A 844 5.68 -28.80 -31.42
N GLY A 845 6.00 -30.04 -31.77
CA GLY A 845 7.32 -30.37 -32.31
C GLY A 845 8.43 -30.35 -31.27
N THR A 846 8.11 -30.69 -30.04
CA THR A 846 9.11 -30.68 -28.95
C THR A 846 9.26 -32.09 -28.37
N LEU A 847 10.53 -32.42 -28.07
CA LEU A 847 10.91 -33.66 -27.37
C LEU A 847 11.87 -33.22 -26.24
N SER A 848 11.43 -33.44 -25.01
CA SER A 848 12.20 -32.97 -23.83
C SER A 848 12.58 -34.14 -22.94
N PHE A 849 13.76 -34.04 -22.38
CA PHE A 849 14.32 -35.02 -21.42
C PHE A 849 14.54 -34.35 -20.09
N TYR A 850 14.20 -35.04 -19.03
CA TYR A 850 14.34 -34.56 -17.63
C TYR A 850 14.99 -35.63 -16.76
N ARG A 851 15.84 -35.18 -15.83
CA ARG A 851 16.30 -36.08 -14.75
C ARG A 851 15.23 -36.10 -13.66
N VAL A 852 14.86 -37.28 -13.22
CA VAL A 852 13.88 -37.47 -12.15
C VAL A 852 14.63 -37.42 -10.81
N SER A 853 14.28 -36.50 -9.91
CA SER A 853 14.90 -36.36 -8.61
C SER A 853 13.81 -36.19 -7.56
N SER A 854 13.55 -37.25 -6.81
CA SER A 854 12.42 -37.35 -5.86
C SER A 854 11.11 -36.91 -6.52
N ASP A 855 10.57 -35.77 -6.17
CA ASP A 855 9.30 -35.28 -6.72
C ASP A 855 9.49 -34.18 -7.76
N THR A 856 10.73 -33.93 -8.22
CA THR A 856 10.99 -32.85 -9.17
C THR A 856 11.60 -33.38 -10.47
N LEU A 857 11.34 -32.65 -11.56
CA LEU A 857 11.92 -32.91 -12.88
C LEU A 857 12.93 -31.80 -13.18
N ILE A 858 14.18 -32.20 -13.44
CA ILE A 858 15.25 -31.25 -13.79
C ILE A 858 15.47 -31.35 -15.30
N HIS A 859 15.25 -30.27 -16.02
CA HIS A 859 15.37 -30.23 -17.48
C HIS A 859 16.80 -30.54 -17.91
N LEU A 860 16.95 -31.46 -18.86
CA LEU A 860 18.24 -31.84 -19.45
C LEU A 860 18.42 -31.27 -20.85
N HIS A 861 17.46 -31.52 -21.75
CA HIS A 861 17.56 -31.10 -23.13
C HIS A 861 16.19 -31.09 -23.80
N THR A 862 15.98 -30.20 -24.79
CA THR A 862 14.79 -30.18 -25.64
C THR A 862 15.22 -30.12 -27.11
N PHE A 863 14.68 -31.05 -27.91
CA PHE A 863 14.78 -30.97 -29.35
C PHE A 863 13.52 -30.25 -29.88
N ASN A 864 13.73 -29.28 -30.76
CA ASN A 864 12.66 -28.57 -31.46
C ASN A 864 12.72 -28.91 -32.92
N THR A 865 11.66 -29.52 -33.45
CA THR A 865 11.59 -30.00 -34.83
C THR A 865 10.14 -30.15 -35.25
N THR A 866 9.90 -30.48 -36.50
CA THR A 866 8.56 -30.83 -37.00
C THR A 866 8.53 -32.35 -37.24
N PHE A 867 7.69 -33.07 -36.47
CA PHE A 867 7.53 -34.49 -36.62
C PHE A 867 6.55 -34.76 -37.77
N THR A 868 7.02 -35.47 -38.78
CA THR A 868 6.26 -35.73 -40.00
C THR A 868 5.57 -37.09 -39.98
N GLU A 869 5.93 -37.94 -39.01
CA GLU A 869 5.39 -39.31 -38.89
C GLU A 869 5.13 -39.58 -37.39
N PRO A 870 4.30 -40.58 -37.08
CA PRO A 870 4.17 -41.03 -35.68
C PRO A 870 5.50 -41.48 -35.09
N LEU A 871 5.67 -41.18 -33.80
CA LEU A 871 6.88 -41.53 -33.08
C LEU A 871 6.67 -42.79 -32.24
N TYR A 872 7.77 -43.49 -31.98
CA TYR A 872 7.80 -44.68 -31.14
C TYR A 872 8.95 -44.53 -30.15
N ALA A 873 8.67 -44.84 -28.88
CA ALA A 873 9.72 -44.84 -27.86
C ALA A 873 10.70 -45.98 -28.12
N GLY A 874 11.97 -45.77 -27.91
CA GLY A 874 13.00 -46.77 -28.10
C GLY A 874 14.17 -46.62 -27.16
N SER A 875 15.00 -47.63 -27.09
CA SER A 875 16.23 -47.58 -26.36
C SER A 875 17.35 -48.36 -27.06
N ASN A 876 18.55 -47.87 -26.89
CA ASN A 876 19.78 -48.52 -27.33
C ASN A 876 20.67 -48.73 -26.11
N MET A 877 21.10 -49.93 -25.87
CA MET A 877 21.87 -50.30 -24.71
C MET A 877 23.33 -50.48 -25.02
N VAL A 878 24.21 -49.81 -24.21
CA VAL A 878 25.63 -50.06 -24.29
C VAL A 878 25.96 -51.33 -23.53
N LYS A 879 26.86 -52.17 -24.04
CA LYS A 879 27.21 -53.46 -23.48
C LYS A 879 27.44 -53.38 -21.98
N LEU A 880 26.84 -54.32 -21.25
CA LEU A 880 26.97 -54.61 -19.80
C LEU A 880 26.07 -53.82 -18.87
N SER A 881 25.00 -53.24 -19.32
CA SER A 881 24.03 -52.55 -18.48
C SER A 881 22.79 -53.40 -18.15
N LEU A 882 22.40 -53.41 -16.92
CA LEU A 882 21.14 -53.97 -16.42
C LEU A 882 20.12 -52.81 -16.40
N ASN A 883 19.08 -52.92 -17.22
CA ASN A 883 18.14 -51.81 -17.41
C ASN A 883 16.73 -52.24 -17.05
N VAL A 884 16.03 -51.39 -16.37
CA VAL A 884 14.68 -51.61 -15.91
C VAL A 884 13.80 -50.48 -16.43
N PHE A 885 12.76 -50.83 -17.13
CA PHE A 885 11.75 -49.89 -17.66
C PHE A 885 10.55 -49.92 -16.71
N TYR A 886 10.28 -48.81 -16.06
CA TYR A 886 9.03 -48.63 -15.33
C TYR A 886 8.32 -47.39 -15.88
N VAL A 887 7.04 -47.51 -16.09
CA VAL A 887 6.20 -46.39 -16.53
C VAL A 887 5.18 -46.08 -15.44
#